data_f448fc0935db7fba846ccbaddd7c7746
#
_entry.id   f448fc0935db7fba846ccbaddd7c7746
#
_cell.length_a   1.000
_cell.length_b   1.000
_cell.length_c   1.000
_cell.angle_alpha   90.00
_cell.angle_beta   90.00
_cell.angle_gamma   90.00
#
_symmetry.space_group_name_H-M   'P 1'
#
loop_
_entity.id
_entity.type
_entity.pdbx_description
1 polymer ?
#
loop_
_entity_poly.entity_id
_entity_poly.type
_entity_poly.pdbx_seq_one_letter_code
_entity_poly.pdbx_strand_id
1 'polypeptide(L)'
;MAPHPLRPVFAVLALVASLAPARADEAPTFRRPSAALAALVDAPLAPTVVLSPDRSRLLLLDRPGAPDLAELAAPELKLAGLRLDPATNGRSREPVHAGLAFQPLSGGPAVRVTGLPANPRISGYEWSRDGRHLALALLRDNGSELWLVEVAAATARRLTEPGLNATFGEPMVWLDDTTLLLRRIPATRGAAPTPGRVPTGPVVQENRGRKAGARTYDGLLGNPDDEALFAHYGDTELARLTLDGQLTLLPVRGLITSVQPSPDGTHLLVETLRRPFSYLVPYSRFPVDITVHDRAGRKVHTVASLPLNEGMATNAVRPGPRGVAWRADAPATLSWVRDLGRGAKLADGSTQARDAWFTLAAPFNGPPVEQQRFEYRVTGVQWGADDLALVTESWSTTRRLRTWRVAPGQPGGERTLLFDRTSEDRYRDPGRGATVRNAFGRLVLARRPSDGRIFLTGAGASPEGDRPFLDEYDPATRESRRLWRSAPPQYEEFVAFLDADFTRALVMRESADRPADFLVRDYAKGELRPLTSFPHPHPQLTGLTPEVIRYRRADGLELSGTLYLPPGHRAGDPPRPALLWAYPREFLDPENAGQMKATPERFTRISVSGPLPFLLAGYVVLNDPAMPIVAEKGKKPNDAYLPQLVANARAAIDELVRRGVADPKRIAIGGHSYGAFMTANLLAHSDLFRAGIARSGAYNRTLTPFGFQSEQRTFWQAPGVYNEMSPFHHADKIKAPLLLIHGAADNNSGTFPIQTERFYAALKGHGATARYVVLPHESHGYRARESLLHVLWETESWLAEHLKAPTPAAAAPKR
;
A
#
# COMPACT_ATOMS: atom_id res chain seq x y z
N MET A 1 13.47 -85.11 -45.21
CA MET A 1 14.85 -84.87 -44.69
C MET A 1 14.96 -83.40 -44.38
N ALA A 2 14.85 -83.03 -43.12
CA ALA A 2 15.02 -81.72 -42.68
C ALA A 2 16.26 -81.63 -41.74
N PRO A 3 17.07 -80.57 -41.78
CA PRO A 3 18.03 -80.34 -40.77
C PRO A 3 17.52 -79.17 -39.80
N HIS A 4 17.71 -79.45 -38.51
CA HIS A 4 17.46 -78.53 -37.44
C HIS A 4 18.44 -77.28 -37.41
N PRO A 5 18.01 -76.13 -37.07
CA PRO A 5 18.94 -75.01 -36.74
C PRO A 5 19.26 -74.94 -35.28
N LEU A 6 20.51 -74.63 -35.00
CA LEU A 6 21.13 -74.32 -33.72
C LEU A 6 20.52 -73.03 -33.06
N ARG A 7 20.20 -73.09 -31.80
CA ARG A 7 19.84 -71.95 -30.96
C ARG A 7 21.10 -71.31 -30.39
N PRO A 8 21.25 -69.98 -30.43
CA PRO A 8 22.24 -69.25 -29.60
C PRO A 8 21.69 -69.02 -28.22
N VAL A 9 22.48 -69.34 -27.21
CA VAL A 9 22.27 -69.02 -25.79
C VAL A 9 22.66 -67.58 -25.59
N PHE A 10 21.69 -66.70 -25.33
CA PHE A 10 21.97 -65.35 -24.81
C PHE A 10 22.05 -65.35 -23.27
N ALA A 11 23.26 -65.07 -22.75
CA ALA A 11 23.45 -64.82 -21.34
C ALA A 11 22.93 -63.40 -20.99
N VAL A 12 21.83 -63.35 -20.28
CA VAL A 12 21.29 -62.07 -19.70
C VAL A 12 22.07 -61.78 -18.42
N LEU A 13 22.96 -60.81 -18.50
CA LEU A 13 23.56 -60.19 -17.30
C LEU A 13 22.49 -59.30 -16.66
N ALA A 14 21.89 -59.76 -15.57
CA ALA A 14 21.02 -58.94 -14.72
C ALA A 14 21.85 -57.92 -13.95
N LEU A 15 21.84 -56.67 -14.38
CA LEU A 15 22.36 -55.54 -13.63
C LEU A 15 21.33 -55.21 -12.52
N VAL A 16 21.56 -55.68 -11.29
CA VAL A 16 20.79 -55.28 -10.12
C VAL A 16 21.23 -53.84 -9.74
N ALA A 17 20.56 -52.87 -10.29
CA ALA A 17 20.63 -51.50 -9.77
C ALA A 17 19.91 -51.52 -8.42
N SER A 18 20.67 -51.32 -7.32
CA SER A 18 20.12 -51.06 -6.01
C SER A 18 19.38 -49.74 -6.03
N LEU A 19 18.08 -49.78 -6.26
CA LEU A 19 17.17 -48.68 -5.96
C LEU A 19 17.17 -48.51 -4.44
N ALA A 20 17.90 -47.51 -3.96
CA ALA A 20 17.68 -47.03 -2.60
C ALA A 20 16.18 -46.66 -2.47
N PRO A 21 15.50 -47.09 -1.41
CA PRO A 21 14.11 -46.73 -1.24
C PRO A 21 14.00 -45.17 -1.21
N ALA A 22 13.24 -44.64 -2.15
CA ALA A 22 12.81 -43.26 -2.06
C ALA A 22 12.16 -43.09 -0.68
N ARG A 23 12.79 -42.28 0.18
CA ARG A 23 12.14 -41.88 1.43
C ARG A 23 10.73 -41.39 1.05
N ALA A 24 9.71 -42.05 1.59
CA ALA A 24 8.36 -41.49 1.59
C ALA A 24 8.48 -40.11 2.21
N ASP A 25 8.43 -39.06 1.38
CA ASP A 25 8.43 -37.71 1.88
C ASP A 25 7.17 -37.57 2.74
N GLU A 26 7.36 -37.35 4.04
CA GLU A 26 6.29 -36.87 4.91
C GLU A 26 5.63 -35.67 4.20
N ALA A 27 4.30 -35.67 4.18
CA ALA A 27 3.55 -34.56 3.61
C ALA A 27 4.11 -33.23 4.11
N PRO A 28 4.42 -32.27 3.22
CA PRO A 28 5.03 -31.02 3.64
C PRO A 28 4.13 -30.28 4.64
N THR A 29 4.60 -30.13 5.87
CA THR A 29 3.93 -29.39 6.94
C THR A 29 4.53 -27.99 7.08
N PHE A 30 3.79 -27.05 7.66
CA PHE A 30 4.34 -25.78 8.05
C PHE A 30 5.51 -25.97 9.01
N ARG A 31 6.69 -25.47 8.62
CA ARG A 31 7.92 -25.55 9.44
C ARG A 31 8.08 -24.27 10.24
N ARG A 32 8.84 -24.36 11.35
CA ARG A 32 9.20 -23.22 12.19
C ARG A 32 10.69 -22.92 12.05
N PRO A 33 11.09 -21.64 11.95
CA PRO A 33 12.49 -21.24 11.96
C PRO A 33 13.10 -21.42 13.34
N SER A 34 14.39 -21.04 13.49
CA SER A 34 15.05 -20.96 14.80
C SER A 34 14.20 -20.15 15.80
N ALA A 35 14.29 -20.45 17.08
CA ALA A 35 13.50 -19.79 18.13
C ALA A 35 13.68 -18.27 18.12
N ALA A 36 14.87 -17.78 17.81
CA ALA A 36 15.17 -16.36 17.73
C ALA A 36 14.37 -15.66 16.60
N LEU A 37 14.24 -16.30 15.44
CA LEU A 37 13.44 -15.79 14.32
C LEU A 37 11.93 -15.93 14.58
N ALA A 38 11.50 -17.03 15.18
CA ALA A 38 10.10 -17.24 15.52
C ALA A 38 9.58 -16.17 16.49
N ALA A 39 10.38 -15.76 17.46
CA ALA A 39 10.02 -14.72 18.43
C ALA A 39 9.75 -13.34 17.78
N LEU A 40 10.29 -13.08 16.59
CA LEU A 40 9.99 -11.84 15.86
C LEU A 40 8.57 -11.80 15.32
N VAL A 41 8.01 -12.97 14.98
CA VAL A 41 6.62 -13.07 14.47
C VAL A 41 5.61 -12.81 15.59
N ASP A 42 5.93 -13.28 16.79
CA ASP A 42 5.06 -13.21 17.96
C ASP A 42 5.26 -11.92 18.80
N ALA A 43 6.11 -11.00 18.34
CA ALA A 43 6.39 -9.76 19.04
C ALA A 43 5.15 -8.84 19.10
N PRO A 44 4.88 -8.20 20.25
CA PRO A 44 3.75 -7.29 20.38
C PRO A 44 3.95 -6.06 19.49
N LEU A 45 2.87 -5.63 18.83
CA LEU A 45 2.89 -4.45 17.97
C LEU A 45 2.53 -3.20 18.80
N ALA A 46 3.23 -2.08 18.53
CA ALA A 46 2.82 -0.79 19.08
C ALA A 46 1.40 -0.42 18.60
N PRO A 47 0.56 0.23 19.44
CA PRO A 47 -0.78 0.61 19.06
C PRO A 47 -0.78 1.63 17.90
N THR A 48 -1.87 1.68 17.16
CA THR A 48 -2.16 2.80 16.26
C THR A 48 -2.57 4.01 17.10
N VAL A 49 -1.96 5.17 16.83
CA VAL A 49 -2.19 6.39 17.60
C VAL A 49 -2.93 7.41 16.75
N VAL A 50 -4.04 7.95 17.25
CA VAL A 50 -4.89 8.93 16.55
C VAL A 50 -5.22 10.08 17.50
N LEU A 51 -5.06 11.33 17.04
CA LEU A 51 -5.44 12.52 17.81
C LEU A 51 -6.97 12.71 17.75
N SER A 52 -7.61 12.95 18.90
CA SER A 52 -9.03 13.29 18.96
C SER A 52 -9.35 14.62 18.25
N PRO A 53 -10.57 14.79 17.70
CA PRO A 53 -10.96 16.03 17.03
C PRO A 53 -10.84 17.29 17.89
N ASP A 54 -11.16 17.18 19.17
CA ASP A 54 -11.06 18.24 20.18
C ASP A 54 -9.62 18.51 20.66
N ARG A 55 -8.65 17.70 20.19
CA ARG A 55 -7.22 17.78 20.55
C ARG A 55 -6.95 17.66 22.04
N SER A 56 -7.79 16.92 22.77
CA SER A 56 -7.64 16.73 24.22
C SER A 56 -6.90 15.44 24.59
N ARG A 57 -6.89 14.46 23.68
CA ARG A 57 -6.33 13.12 23.93
C ARG A 57 -5.88 12.41 22.68
N LEU A 58 -5.10 11.33 22.87
CA LEU A 58 -4.79 10.35 21.84
C LEU A 58 -5.69 9.12 22.03
N LEU A 59 -6.21 8.59 20.94
CA LEU A 59 -6.79 7.26 20.85
C LEU A 59 -5.65 6.28 20.54
N LEU A 60 -5.48 5.30 21.39
CA LEU A 60 -4.54 4.18 21.22
C LEU A 60 -5.36 2.95 20.85
N LEU A 61 -5.17 2.44 19.64
CA LEU A 61 -5.88 1.25 19.13
C LEU A 61 -4.91 0.07 19.14
N ASP A 62 -5.23 -0.95 19.93
CA ASP A 62 -4.40 -2.14 20.04
C ASP A 62 -4.38 -2.91 18.74
N ARG A 63 -3.20 -3.30 18.29
CA ARG A 63 -3.01 -4.09 17.09
C ARG A 63 -2.89 -5.57 17.46
N PRO A 64 -3.71 -6.46 16.89
CA PRO A 64 -3.55 -7.90 17.09
C PRO A 64 -2.24 -8.38 16.46
N GLY A 65 -1.75 -9.54 16.89
CA GLY A 65 -0.67 -10.26 16.22
C GLY A 65 -1.06 -10.71 14.80
N ALA A 66 -0.20 -11.47 14.17
CA ALA A 66 -0.52 -12.10 12.89
C ALA A 66 -1.74 -13.03 13.03
N PRO A 67 -2.72 -12.98 12.12
CA PRO A 67 -3.83 -13.91 12.11
C PRO A 67 -3.35 -15.36 11.93
N ASP A 68 -4.12 -16.33 12.33
CA ASP A 68 -3.84 -17.73 12.00
C ASP A 68 -4.29 -18.07 10.57
N LEU A 69 -3.84 -19.23 10.08
CA LEU A 69 -4.18 -19.67 8.74
C LEU A 69 -5.67 -20.03 8.62
N ALA A 70 -6.32 -20.44 9.69
CA ALA A 70 -7.76 -20.76 9.70
C ALA A 70 -8.60 -19.50 9.43
N GLU A 71 -8.18 -18.34 9.94
CA GLU A 71 -8.83 -17.06 9.62
C GLU A 71 -8.72 -16.74 8.11
N LEU A 72 -7.56 -16.99 7.49
CA LEU A 72 -7.38 -16.77 6.06
C LEU A 72 -8.13 -17.81 5.20
N ALA A 73 -8.41 -18.98 5.74
CA ALA A 73 -9.15 -20.06 5.09
C ALA A 73 -10.67 -19.91 5.20
N ALA A 74 -11.16 -18.90 5.94
CA ALA A 74 -12.59 -18.61 6.02
C ALA A 74 -13.22 -18.44 4.64
N PRO A 75 -14.50 -18.82 4.43
CA PRO A 75 -15.17 -18.69 3.16
C PRO A 75 -15.09 -17.26 2.60
N GLU A 76 -14.71 -17.14 1.35
CA GLU A 76 -14.51 -15.86 0.66
C GLU A 76 -15.20 -15.90 -0.70
N LEU A 77 -15.98 -14.86 -1.01
CA LEU A 77 -16.52 -14.63 -2.34
C LEU A 77 -15.66 -13.61 -3.08
N LYS A 78 -15.29 -13.94 -4.30
CA LYS A 78 -14.56 -13.03 -5.21
C LYS A 78 -15.53 -12.52 -6.27
N LEU A 79 -15.99 -11.28 -6.12
CA LEU A 79 -17.06 -10.70 -6.94
C LEU A 79 -16.67 -9.30 -7.41
N ALA A 80 -16.60 -9.11 -8.71
CA ALA A 80 -16.31 -7.81 -9.34
C ALA A 80 -15.04 -7.11 -8.80
N GLY A 81 -14.00 -7.88 -8.47
CA GLY A 81 -12.75 -7.39 -7.90
C GLY A 81 -12.79 -7.14 -6.38
N LEU A 82 -13.90 -7.46 -5.72
CA LEU A 82 -14.01 -7.51 -4.26
C LEU A 82 -13.74 -8.92 -3.74
N ARG A 83 -13.24 -8.98 -2.52
CA ARG A 83 -13.19 -10.18 -1.70
C ARG A 83 -14.11 -9.96 -0.51
N LEU A 84 -15.16 -10.74 -0.41
CA LEU A 84 -16.22 -10.58 0.55
C LEU A 84 -16.28 -11.78 1.48
N ASP A 85 -16.53 -11.50 2.73
CA ASP A 85 -16.92 -12.50 3.73
C ASP A 85 -18.45 -12.59 3.74
N PRO A 86 -19.03 -13.70 3.29
CA PRO A 86 -20.48 -13.86 3.22
C PRO A 86 -21.15 -13.88 4.61
N ALA A 87 -20.43 -14.23 5.67
CA ALA A 87 -20.97 -14.28 7.02
C ALA A 87 -21.14 -12.87 7.61
N THR A 88 -20.19 -11.98 7.37
CA THR A 88 -20.19 -10.64 7.94
C THR A 88 -20.77 -9.57 7.03
N ASN A 89 -21.03 -9.88 5.75
CA ASN A 89 -21.45 -8.93 4.72
C ASN A 89 -20.51 -7.73 4.62
N GLY A 90 -19.23 -8.02 4.76
CA GLY A 90 -18.14 -7.05 4.68
C GLY A 90 -17.00 -7.56 3.82
N ARG A 91 -15.90 -6.87 3.82
CA ARG A 91 -14.69 -7.33 3.14
C ARG A 91 -14.08 -8.49 3.92
N SER A 92 -13.60 -9.50 3.21
CA SER A 92 -12.83 -10.57 3.83
C SER A 92 -11.46 -10.04 4.28
N ARG A 93 -10.94 -10.62 5.37
CA ARG A 93 -9.58 -10.32 5.87
C ARG A 93 -9.38 -8.84 6.23
N GLU A 94 -10.46 -8.16 6.64
CA GLU A 94 -10.38 -6.76 7.08
C GLU A 94 -9.46 -6.64 8.30
N PRO A 95 -8.52 -5.66 8.31
CA PRO A 95 -7.73 -5.39 9.49
C PRO A 95 -8.63 -5.01 10.67
N VAL A 96 -8.34 -5.55 11.85
CA VAL A 96 -9.09 -5.25 13.07
C VAL A 96 -8.16 -4.74 14.18
N HIS A 97 -8.75 -4.04 15.15
CA HIS A 97 -8.09 -3.70 16.40
C HIS A 97 -8.65 -4.55 17.54
N ALA A 98 -7.78 -4.90 18.49
CA ALA A 98 -8.10 -5.82 19.58
C ALA A 98 -8.55 -5.11 20.87
N GLY A 99 -8.60 -3.78 20.87
CA GLY A 99 -8.98 -2.95 22.00
C GLY A 99 -8.59 -1.50 21.80
N LEU A 100 -8.95 -0.64 22.76
CA LEU A 100 -8.58 0.78 22.69
C LEU A 100 -8.44 1.41 24.07
N ALA A 101 -7.64 2.50 24.12
CA ALA A 101 -7.45 3.33 25.29
C ALA A 101 -7.36 4.80 24.89
N PHE A 102 -7.58 5.69 25.84
CA PHE A 102 -7.40 7.15 25.68
C PHE A 102 -6.21 7.62 26.52
N GLN A 103 -5.24 8.29 25.88
CA GLN A 103 -4.13 8.96 26.52
C GLN A 103 -4.39 10.47 26.57
N PRO A 104 -4.61 11.06 27.76
CA PRO A 104 -4.84 12.51 27.85
C PRO A 104 -3.62 13.32 27.39
N LEU A 105 -3.84 14.39 26.62
CA LEU A 105 -2.77 15.31 26.26
C LEU A 105 -2.29 16.17 27.44
N SER A 106 -3.06 16.28 28.51
CA SER A 106 -2.61 16.91 29.76
C SER A 106 -1.55 16.11 30.51
N GLY A 107 -1.38 14.82 30.17
CA GLY A 107 -0.52 13.86 30.85
C GLY A 107 -1.32 12.90 31.74
N GLY A 108 -0.62 12.01 32.44
CA GLY A 108 -1.21 10.93 33.22
C GLY A 108 -1.26 9.61 32.45
N PRO A 109 -1.77 8.53 33.06
CA PRO A 109 -1.84 7.21 32.41
C PRO A 109 -2.92 7.15 31.34
N ALA A 110 -2.75 6.23 30.38
CA ALA A 110 -3.79 5.90 29.42
C ALA A 110 -4.95 5.17 30.13
N VAL A 111 -6.17 5.54 29.78
CA VAL A 111 -7.42 4.94 30.32
C VAL A 111 -8.00 3.99 29.29
N ARG A 112 -8.08 2.70 29.64
CA ARG A 112 -8.69 1.70 28.75
C ARG A 112 -10.20 1.86 28.68
N VAL A 113 -10.75 1.65 27.48
CA VAL A 113 -12.20 1.62 27.29
C VAL A 113 -12.73 0.30 27.80
N THR A 114 -13.77 0.38 28.64
CA THR A 114 -14.50 -0.75 29.21
C THR A 114 -15.86 -0.97 28.54
N GLY A 115 -16.55 -2.07 28.83
CA GLY A 115 -17.87 -2.36 28.27
C GLY A 115 -17.85 -3.04 26.91
N LEU A 116 -16.67 -3.14 26.24
CA LEU A 116 -16.54 -3.94 25.04
C LEU A 116 -16.60 -5.45 25.37
N PRO A 117 -17.03 -6.29 24.40
CA PRO A 117 -16.96 -7.73 24.57
C PRO A 117 -15.51 -8.21 24.68
N ALA A 118 -15.30 -9.42 25.22
CA ALA A 118 -14.00 -10.06 25.21
C ALA A 118 -13.47 -10.20 23.76
N ASN A 119 -12.19 -9.91 23.53
CA ASN A 119 -11.54 -9.98 22.24
C ASN A 119 -12.31 -9.22 21.14
N PRO A 120 -12.54 -7.92 21.27
CA PRO A 120 -13.26 -7.15 20.29
C PRO A 120 -12.51 -7.15 18.96
N ARG A 121 -13.23 -7.33 17.86
CA ARG A 121 -12.72 -7.23 16.49
C ARG A 121 -13.23 -5.93 15.90
N ILE A 122 -12.54 -4.82 16.21
CA ILE A 122 -12.93 -3.48 15.78
C ILE A 122 -12.44 -3.28 14.35
N SER A 123 -13.35 -3.28 13.37
CA SER A 123 -13.03 -3.13 11.93
C SER A 123 -13.10 -1.69 11.47
N GLY A 124 -13.77 -0.79 12.19
CA GLY A 124 -13.86 0.63 11.85
C GLY A 124 -14.14 1.49 13.07
N TYR A 125 -13.76 2.75 12.99
CA TYR A 125 -14.05 3.72 14.03
C TYR A 125 -14.25 5.12 13.44
N GLU A 126 -15.13 5.91 14.05
CA GLU A 126 -15.45 7.25 13.58
C GLU A 126 -15.73 8.19 14.79
N TRP A 127 -15.02 9.30 14.86
CA TRP A 127 -15.19 10.30 15.90
C TRP A 127 -16.38 11.24 15.61
N SER A 128 -17.18 11.58 16.63
CA SER A 128 -18.03 12.77 16.54
C SER A 128 -17.16 14.03 16.37
N ARG A 129 -17.72 15.10 15.78
CA ARG A 129 -16.95 16.32 15.49
C ARG A 129 -16.41 16.98 16.76
N ASP A 130 -17.21 16.95 17.83
CA ASP A 130 -16.87 17.50 19.14
C ASP A 130 -15.92 16.63 19.95
N GLY A 131 -15.59 15.42 19.48
CA GLY A 131 -14.69 14.49 20.14
C GLY A 131 -15.26 13.82 21.41
N ARG A 132 -16.57 13.99 21.71
CA ARG A 132 -17.20 13.41 22.88
C ARG A 132 -17.57 11.95 22.71
N HIS A 133 -17.78 11.52 21.48
CA HIS A 133 -18.21 10.17 21.14
C HIS A 133 -17.30 9.53 20.09
N LEU A 134 -17.15 8.21 20.20
CA LEU A 134 -16.46 7.42 19.20
C LEU A 134 -17.38 6.25 18.79
N ALA A 135 -17.80 6.21 17.53
CA ALA A 135 -18.53 5.10 16.98
C ALA A 135 -17.57 4.00 16.54
N LEU A 136 -17.90 2.74 16.79
CA LEU A 136 -17.08 1.58 16.43
C LEU A 136 -17.93 0.57 15.63
N ALA A 137 -17.38 0.02 14.55
CA ALA A 137 -17.88 -1.17 13.89
C ALA A 137 -17.16 -2.40 14.44
N LEU A 138 -17.88 -3.34 15.03
CA LEU A 138 -17.35 -4.59 15.57
C LEU A 138 -17.78 -5.77 14.72
N LEU A 139 -16.82 -6.54 14.21
CA LEU A 139 -17.09 -7.79 13.51
C LEU A 139 -17.52 -8.87 14.48
N ARG A 140 -18.59 -9.60 14.10
CA ARG A 140 -19.10 -10.81 14.73
C ARG A 140 -19.12 -11.95 13.73
N ASP A 141 -19.43 -13.15 14.18
CA ASP A 141 -19.49 -14.32 13.32
C ASP A 141 -20.62 -14.24 12.27
N ASN A 142 -21.64 -13.43 12.52
CA ASN A 142 -22.84 -13.31 11.71
C ASN A 142 -23.12 -11.86 11.20
N GLY A 143 -22.14 -10.98 11.23
CA GLY A 143 -22.34 -9.61 10.77
C GLY A 143 -21.43 -8.59 11.45
N SER A 144 -21.79 -7.32 11.33
CA SER A 144 -21.09 -6.21 11.97
C SER A 144 -22.08 -5.40 12.82
N GLU A 145 -21.71 -5.13 14.06
CA GLU A 145 -22.45 -4.34 15.06
C GLU A 145 -21.92 -2.92 15.13
N LEU A 146 -22.81 -1.98 15.49
CA LEU A 146 -22.40 -0.63 15.88
C LEU A 146 -22.33 -0.49 17.39
N TRP A 147 -21.21 0.07 17.86
CA TRP A 147 -20.97 0.40 19.26
C TRP A 147 -20.66 1.89 19.41
N LEU A 148 -21.03 2.44 20.57
CA LEU A 148 -20.70 3.83 20.93
C LEU A 148 -19.82 3.84 22.17
N VAL A 149 -18.75 4.64 22.12
CA VAL A 149 -17.90 4.93 23.26
C VAL A 149 -18.21 6.34 23.75
N GLU A 150 -18.56 6.46 25.04
CA GLU A 150 -18.59 7.73 25.77
C GLU A 150 -17.16 8.06 26.17
N VAL A 151 -16.57 9.05 25.51
CA VAL A 151 -15.12 9.30 25.59
C VAL A 151 -14.68 9.78 26.97
N ALA A 152 -15.50 10.62 27.64
CA ALA A 152 -15.21 11.12 28.99
C ALA A 152 -15.20 10.01 30.04
N ALA A 153 -16.12 9.03 29.93
CA ALA A 153 -16.24 7.92 30.84
C ALA A 153 -15.35 6.72 30.44
N ALA A 154 -14.81 6.73 29.25
CA ALA A 154 -14.10 5.60 28.63
C ALA A 154 -14.93 4.28 28.69
N THR A 155 -16.22 4.36 28.38
CA THR A 155 -17.15 3.23 28.42
C THR A 155 -17.82 3.03 27.06
N ALA A 156 -17.96 1.78 26.65
CA ALA A 156 -18.60 1.40 25.41
C ALA A 156 -19.95 0.72 25.66
N ARG A 157 -20.91 0.97 24.79
CA ARG A 157 -22.20 0.24 24.75
C ARG A 157 -22.59 -0.07 23.31
N ARG A 158 -23.30 -1.17 23.13
CA ARG A 158 -23.84 -1.56 21.83
C ARG A 158 -25.02 -0.66 21.43
N LEU A 159 -25.05 -0.22 20.19
CA LEU A 159 -26.18 0.54 19.61
C LEU A 159 -27.08 -0.31 18.72
N THR A 160 -26.52 -1.28 17.97
CA THR A 160 -27.30 -2.11 17.06
C THR A 160 -26.96 -3.58 17.18
N GLU A 161 -27.89 -4.44 16.81
CA GLU A 161 -27.62 -5.83 16.47
C GLU A 161 -26.80 -5.90 15.16
N PRO A 162 -26.19 -7.08 14.82
CA PRO A 162 -25.54 -7.26 13.54
C PRO A 162 -26.47 -6.93 12.37
N GLY A 163 -25.98 -6.12 11.42
CA GLY A 163 -26.80 -5.69 10.28
C GLY A 163 -26.22 -4.53 9.49
N LEU A 164 -24.98 -4.13 9.78
CA LEU A 164 -24.28 -3.16 8.97
C LEU A 164 -23.81 -3.80 7.66
N ASN A 165 -23.88 -3.03 6.55
CA ASN A 165 -23.36 -3.44 5.25
C ASN A 165 -22.02 -2.76 4.98
N ALA A 166 -20.93 -3.51 5.10
CA ALA A 166 -19.56 -3.05 4.86
C ALA A 166 -18.96 -3.56 3.52
N THR A 167 -19.77 -4.08 2.60
CA THR A 167 -19.35 -4.60 1.30
C THR A 167 -18.48 -3.60 0.54
N PHE A 168 -18.87 -2.33 0.53
CA PHE A 168 -18.15 -1.26 -0.17
C PHE A 168 -17.30 -0.36 0.76
N GLY A 169 -16.96 -0.80 1.96
CA GLY A 169 -16.15 -0.06 2.93
C GLY A 169 -16.95 0.38 4.16
N GLU A 170 -16.47 1.43 4.85
CA GLU A 170 -16.99 1.87 6.15
C GLU A 170 -18.52 2.00 6.19
N PRO A 171 -19.20 1.30 7.09
CA PRO A 171 -20.66 1.24 7.08
C PRO A 171 -21.34 2.39 7.84
N MET A 172 -20.58 3.33 8.40
CA MET A 172 -21.08 4.43 9.24
C MET A 172 -20.34 5.73 8.97
N VAL A 173 -21.02 6.85 9.19
CA VAL A 173 -20.43 8.20 9.21
C VAL A 173 -21.29 9.12 10.06
N TRP A 174 -20.67 10.06 10.78
CA TRP A 174 -21.41 11.07 11.54
C TRP A 174 -22.08 12.08 10.62
N LEU A 175 -23.39 12.27 10.79
CA LEU A 175 -24.14 13.34 10.15
C LEU A 175 -23.97 14.65 10.91
N ASP A 176 -24.03 14.56 12.21
CA ASP A 176 -23.72 15.61 13.22
C ASP A 176 -23.23 14.98 14.51
N ASP A 177 -23.05 15.75 15.62
CA ASP A 177 -22.50 15.22 16.86
C ASP A 177 -23.41 14.24 17.61
N THR A 178 -24.68 14.09 17.18
CA THR A 178 -25.70 13.26 17.84
C THR A 178 -26.32 12.21 16.94
N THR A 179 -26.02 12.22 15.64
CA THR A 179 -26.67 11.38 14.65
C THR A 179 -25.65 10.70 13.72
N LEU A 180 -25.72 9.39 13.65
CA LEU A 180 -24.96 8.57 12.69
C LEU A 180 -25.84 8.27 11.45
N LEU A 181 -25.21 8.24 10.29
CA LEU A 181 -25.74 7.69 9.08
C LEU A 181 -25.12 6.32 8.85
N LEU A 182 -25.97 5.30 8.66
CA LEU A 182 -25.58 3.90 8.55
C LEU A 182 -25.90 3.35 7.17
N ARG A 183 -25.02 2.54 6.64
CA ARG A 183 -25.28 1.61 5.56
C ARG A 183 -25.69 0.27 6.17
N ARG A 184 -26.91 -0.18 5.92
CA ARG A 184 -27.47 -1.38 6.51
C ARG A 184 -27.84 -2.41 5.46
N ILE A 185 -27.86 -3.65 5.89
CA ILE A 185 -28.45 -4.75 5.14
C ILE A 185 -29.98 -4.57 5.17
N PRO A 186 -30.69 -4.48 4.03
CA PRO A 186 -32.14 -4.36 4.03
C PRO A 186 -32.81 -5.58 4.68
N ALA A 187 -33.74 -5.34 5.61
CA ALA A 187 -34.50 -6.43 6.26
C ALA A 187 -35.26 -7.30 5.26
N THR A 188 -35.60 -6.75 4.12
CA THR A 188 -36.36 -7.42 3.03
C THR A 188 -35.47 -8.16 2.05
N ARG A 189 -34.14 -8.21 2.26
CA ARG A 189 -33.20 -8.78 1.28
C ARG A 189 -33.38 -10.29 1.05
N GLY A 190 -33.85 -11.03 2.03
CA GLY A 190 -33.96 -12.49 1.96
C GLY A 190 -32.60 -13.22 2.05
N ALA A 191 -32.63 -14.52 1.78
CA ALA A 191 -31.43 -15.37 1.78
C ALA A 191 -30.56 -15.11 0.54
N ALA A 192 -29.26 -15.35 0.68
CA ALA A 192 -28.34 -15.23 -0.46
C ALA A 192 -28.71 -16.24 -1.57
N PRO A 193 -28.61 -15.84 -2.84
CA PRO A 193 -28.75 -16.75 -3.96
C PRO A 193 -27.79 -17.94 -3.80
N THR A 194 -28.30 -19.14 -4.02
CA THR A 194 -27.47 -20.33 -4.02
C THR A 194 -27.13 -20.69 -5.46
N PRO A 195 -25.85 -20.58 -5.87
CA PRO A 195 -25.43 -20.98 -7.21
C PRO A 195 -25.82 -22.44 -7.50
N GLY A 196 -26.32 -22.69 -8.69
CA GLY A 196 -26.60 -24.05 -9.12
C GLY A 196 -25.32 -24.89 -9.11
N ARG A 197 -25.41 -26.13 -8.58
CA ARG A 197 -24.25 -27.06 -8.56
C ARG A 197 -23.72 -27.34 -9.98
N VAL A 198 -24.60 -27.28 -10.98
CA VAL A 198 -24.26 -27.45 -12.39
C VAL A 198 -24.39 -26.12 -13.07
N PRO A 199 -23.32 -25.59 -13.71
CA PRO A 199 -23.42 -24.34 -14.46
C PRO A 199 -24.48 -24.46 -15.56
N THR A 200 -25.28 -23.41 -15.72
CA THR A 200 -26.33 -23.36 -16.75
C THR A 200 -25.79 -23.04 -18.16
N GLY A 201 -24.52 -22.63 -18.24
CA GLY A 201 -23.85 -22.32 -19.49
C GLY A 201 -22.35 -22.02 -19.31
N PRO A 202 -21.63 -21.78 -20.42
CA PRO A 202 -20.20 -21.39 -20.37
C PRO A 202 -20.05 -19.95 -19.90
N VAL A 203 -18.87 -19.62 -19.37
CA VAL A 203 -18.43 -18.23 -19.16
C VAL A 203 -18.12 -17.60 -20.51
N VAL A 204 -18.81 -16.52 -20.89
CA VAL A 204 -18.61 -15.81 -22.15
C VAL A 204 -18.13 -14.40 -21.88
N GLN A 205 -16.96 -14.08 -22.43
CA GLN A 205 -16.44 -12.70 -22.48
C GLN A 205 -16.38 -12.26 -23.94
N GLU A 206 -16.96 -11.14 -24.26
CA GLU A 206 -17.07 -10.64 -25.63
C GLU A 206 -16.50 -9.22 -25.74
N ASN A 207 -15.69 -8.97 -26.74
CA ASN A 207 -15.29 -7.63 -27.18
C ASN A 207 -15.63 -7.45 -28.66
N ARG A 208 -16.48 -6.50 -28.99
CA ARG A 208 -16.94 -6.19 -30.36
C ARG A 208 -16.09 -5.11 -31.02
N GLY A 209 -14.76 -5.37 -31.13
CA GLY A 209 -13.84 -4.49 -31.85
C GLY A 209 -13.44 -3.22 -31.11
N ARG A 210 -13.82 -3.08 -29.86
CA ARG A 210 -13.48 -1.91 -29.01
C ARG A 210 -12.05 -2.06 -28.46
N LYS A 211 -11.20 -1.05 -28.66
CA LYS A 211 -9.87 -1.04 -28.05
C LYS A 211 -10.01 -0.81 -26.55
N ALA A 212 -9.68 -1.79 -25.75
CA ALA A 212 -9.77 -1.80 -24.30
C ALA A 212 -8.47 -2.32 -23.68
N GLY A 213 -7.35 -1.64 -23.95
CA GLY A 213 -6.08 -1.95 -23.29
C GLY A 213 -6.22 -1.73 -21.79
N ALA A 214 -6.18 -2.80 -21.02
CA ALA A 214 -6.30 -2.76 -19.57
C ALA A 214 -5.26 -3.69 -18.93
N ARG A 215 -4.93 -3.42 -17.67
CA ARG A 215 -4.22 -4.38 -16.83
C ARG A 215 -5.14 -5.57 -16.54
N THR A 216 -4.53 -6.70 -16.20
CA THR A 216 -5.28 -7.89 -15.78
C THR A 216 -5.87 -7.70 -14.38
N TYR A 217 -7.03 -8.32 -14.14
CA TYR A 217 -7.72 -8.28 -12.85
C TYR A 217 -8.00 -9.71 -12.37
N ASP A 218 -8.12 -9.89 -11.05
CA ASP A 218 -8.59 -11.13 -10.42
C ASP A 218 -9.98 -10.92 -9.80
N GLY A 219 -10.74 -12.00 -9.64
CA GLY A 219 -12.01 -11.99 -8.92
C GLY A 219 -13.11 -11.18 -9.60
N LEU A 220 -13.09 -11.06 -10.94
CA LEU A 220 -14.18 -10.45 -11.70
C LEU A 220 -15.44 -11.33 -11.65
N LEU A 221 -16.58 -10.75 -12.06
CA LEU A 221 -17.80 -11.55 -12.31
C LEU A 221 -17.54 -12.49 -13.48
N GLY A 222 -17.98 -13.73 -13.36
CA GLY A 222 -17.79 -14.74 -14.39
C GLY A 222 -19.09 -15.23 -15.00
N ASN A 223 -20.22 -15.03 -14.33
CA ASN A 223 -21.52 -15.59 -14.72
C ASN A 223 -22.70 -14.83 -14.07
N PRO A 224 -23.96 -15.14 -14.44
CA PRO A 224 -25.13 -14.52 -13.83
C PRO A 224 -25.33 -14.78 -12.33
N ASP A 225 -24.84 -15.91 -11.81
CA ASP A 225 -24.92 -16.21 -10.37
C ASP A 225 -23.99 -15.27 -9.58
N ASP A 226 -22.78 -14.98 -10.09
CA ASP A 226 -21.87 -13.98 -9.53
C ASP A 226 -22.51 -12.59 -9.53
N GLU A 227 -23.23 -12.22 -10.60
CA GLU A 227 -24.00 -10.96 -10.65
C GLU A 227 -25.08 -10.91 -9.57
N ALA A 228 -25.79 -12.02 -9.38
CA ALA A 228 -26.85 -12.11 -8.37
C ALA A 228 -26.27 -12.01 -6.95
N LEU A 229 -25.14 -12.69 -6.69
CA LEU A 229 -24.42 -12.59 -5.42
C LEU A 229 -23.87 -11.20 -5.19
N PHE A 230 -23.25 -10.58 -6.19
CA PHE A 230 -22.73 -9.21 -6.11
C PHE A 230 -23.84 -8.21 -5.77
N ALA A 231 -24.98 -8.31 -6.47
CA ALA A 231 -26.14 -7.48 -6.21
C ALA A 231 -26.72 -7.72 -4.82
N HIS A 232 -26.77 -8.99 -4.37
CA HIS A 232 -27.29 -9.37 -3.05
C HIS A 232 -26.45 -8.79 -1.91
N TYR A 233 -25.12 -9.00 -1.92
CA TYR A 233 -24.26 -8.51 -0.83
C TYR A 233 -24.06 -7.00 -0.87
N GLY A 234 -24.13 -6.39 -2.05
CA GLY A 234 -24.04 -4.94 -2.22
C GLY A 234 -25.33 -4.19 -1.90
N ASP A 235 -26.49 -4.84 -1.86
CA ASP A 235 -27.77 -4.19 -1.60
C ASP A 235 -27.80 -3.55 -0.21
N THR A 236 -27.95 -2.25 -0.17
CA THR A 236 -27.77 -1.41 1.01
C THR A 236 -28.92 -0.44 1.13
N GLU A 237 -29.49 -0.29 2.32
CA GLU A 237 -30.37 0.80 2.71
C GLU A 237 -29.67 1.79 3.62
N LEU A 238 -29.97 3.07 3.49
CA LEU A 238 -29.46 4.09 4.41
C LEU A 238 -30.41 4.29 5.58
N ALA A 239 -29.85 4.50 6.77
CA ALA A 239 -30.61 4.82 7.97
C ALA A 239 -29.89 5.90 8.79
N ARG A 240 -30.64 6.71 9.49
CA ARG A 240 -30.16 7.59 10.57
C ARG A 240 -30.36 6.88 11.92
N LEU A 241 -29.36 6.99 12.78
CA LEU A 241 -29.42 6.48 14.13
C LEU A 241 -29.01 7.59 15.10
N THR A 242 -29.86 7.91 16.04
CA THR A 242 -29.55 8.84 17.14
C THR A 242 -28.87 8.11 18.29
N LEU A 243 -28.20 8.88 19.18
CA LEU A 243 -27.45 8.29 20.29
C LEU A 243 -28.34 7.57 21.33
N ASP A 244 -29.62 7.90 21.41
CA ASP A 244 -30.64 7.21 22.22
C ASP A 244 -31.15 5.90 21.57
N GLY A 245 -30.69 5.58 20.36
CA GLY A 245 -30.99 4.34 19.65
C GLY A 245 -32.18 4.43 18.69
N GLN A 246 -32.73 5.64 18.44
CA GLN A 246 -33.83 5.79 17.48
C GLN A 246 -33.31 5.64 16.03
N LEU A 247 -33.75 4.58 15.35
CA LEU A 247 -33.41 4.27 13.97
C LEU A 247 -34.50 4.75 13.01
N THR A 248 -34.13 5.51 11.99
CA THR A 248 -35.02 5.98 10.93
C THR A 248 -34.47 5.61 9.57
N LEU A 249 -35.19 4.80 8.78
CA LEU A 249 -34.81 4.47 7.42
C LEU A 249 -34.97 5.69 6.51
N LEU A 250 -34.03 5.87 5.60
CA LEU A 250 -34.09 6.88 4.54
C LEU A 250 -34.58 6.21 3.23
N PRO A 251 -35.28 6.95 2.34
CA PRO A 251 -35.73 6.43 1.05
C PRO A 251 -34.56 6.31 0.03
N VAL A 252 -33.43 5.75 0.46
CA VAL A 252 -32.23 5.56 -0.34
C VAL A 252 -31.77 4.11 -0.22
N ARG A 253 -31.86 3.35 -1.31
CA ARG A 253 -31.49 1.94 -1.38
C ARG A 253 -30.81 1.63 -2.70
N GLY A 254 -29.88 0.71 -2.72
CA GLY A 254 -29.18 0.21 -3.90
C GLY A 254 -27.77 -0.24 -3.60
N LEU A 255 -26.95 -0.39 -4.63
CA LEU A 255 -25.52 -0.73 -4.48
C LEU A 255 -24.73 0.54 -4.14
N ILE A 256 -24.86 1.01 -2.89
CA ILE A 256 -24.33 2.28 -2.44
C ILE A 256 -22.83 2.11 -2.12
N THR A 257 -21.96 2.68 -2.96
CA THR A 257 -20.51 2.60 -2.79
C THR A 257 -19.95 3.70 -1.90
N SER A 258 -20.61 4.86 -1.85
CA SER A 258 -20.17 6.00 -1.04
C SER A 258 -21.36 6.81 -0.55
N VAL A 259 -21.26 7.30 0.67
CA VAL A 259 -22.16 8.32 1.19
C VAL A 259 -21.35 9.30 2.03
N GLN A 260 -21.49 10.60 1.72
CA GLN A 260 -20.75 11.68 2.36
C GLN A 260 -21.71 12.80 2.77
N PRO A 261 -21.87 13.09 4.06
CA PRO A 261 -22.58 14.28 4.51
C PRO A 261 -21.85 15.56 4.09
N SER A 262 -22.60 16.58 3.70
CA SER A 262 -22.06 17.94 3.52
C SER A 262 -21.43 18.44 4.83
N PRO A 263 -20.50 19.40 4.80
CA PRO A 263 -19.87 19.92 6.01
C PRO A 263 -20.88 20.42 7.06
N ASP A 264 -21.98 21.03 6.63
CA ASP A 264 -23.07 21.50 7.51
C ASP A 264 -24.10 20.41 7.88
N GLY A 265 -23.96 19.17 7.32
CA GLY A 265 -24.87 18.06 7.58
C GLY A 265 -26.26 18.17 6.98
N THR A 266 -26.50 19.15 6.08
CA THR A 266 -27.83 19.36 5.48
C THR A 266 -28.10 18.48 4.27
N HIS A 267 -27.05 17.98 3.59
CA HIS A 267 -27.13 17.19 2.37
C HIS A 267 -26.24 15.95 2.43
N LEU A 268 -26.56 14.97 1.60
CA LEU A 268 -25.81 13.71 1.42
C LEU A 268 -25.39 13.61 -0.04
N LEU A 269 -24.10 13.42 -0.31
CA LEU A 269 -23.58 13.00 -1.60
C LEU A 269 -23.56 11.47 -1.62
N VAL A 270 -24.28 10.85 -2.56
CA VAL A 270 -24.43 9.40 -2.65
C VAL A 270 -23.97 8.90 -4.01
N GLU A 271 -23.14 7.86 -4.01
CA GLU A 271 -22.77 7.12 -5.22
C GLU A 271 -23.41 5.74 -5.21
N THR A 272 -24.14 5.43 -6.30
CA THR A 272 -24.87 4.16 -6.44
C THR A 272 -24.51 3.49 -7.76
N LEU A 273 -24.05 2.26 -7.73
CA LEU A 273 -23.78 1.47 -8.93
C LEU A 273 -25.06 1.08 -9.63
N ARG A 274 -24.99 1.01 -10.96
CA ARG A 274 -26.07 0.58 -11.83
C ARG A 274 -25.67 -0.56 -12.74
N ARG A 275 -26.66 -1.28 -13.25
CA ARG A 275 -26.48 -2.19 -14.40
C ARG A 275 -26.26 -1.42 -15.71
N PRO A 276 -25.62 -2.02 -16.72
CA PRO A 276 -25.10 -3.39 -16.74
C PRO A 276 -23.79 -3.49 -15.96
N PHE A 277 -23.56 -4.67 -15.33
CA PHE A 277 -22.27 -5.01 -14.78
C PHE A 277 -21.35 -5.54 -15.88
N SER A 278 -20.06 -5.68 -15.59
CA SER A 278 -19.08 -6.17 -16.56
C SER A 278 -18.31 -7.36 -16.00
N TYR A 279 -17.97 -8.29 -16.88
CA TYR A 279 -17.10 -9.44 -16.61
C TYR A 279 -15.63 -9.14 -16.94
N LEU A 280 -15.33 -7.92 -17.42
CA LEU A 280 -14.01 -7.52 -17.91
C LEU A 280 -13.27 -6.56 -16.96
N VAL A 281 -13.99 -5.90 -16.06
CA VAL A 281 -13.45 -4.86 -15.17
C VAL A 281 -14.06 -4.96 -13.77
N PRO A 282 -13.37 -4.46 -12.73
CA PRO A 282 -13.90 -4.44 -11.36
C PRO A 282 -15.03 -3.41 -11.21
N TYR A 283 -15.79 -3.55 -10.12
CA TYR A 283 -16.97 -2.72 -9.80
C TYR A 283 -16.69 -1.21 -9.84
N SER A 284 -15.47 -0.79 -9.51
CA SER A 284 -15.08 0.64 -9.55
C SER A 284 -15.16 1.26 -10.93
N ARG A 285 -15.39 0.45 -11.97
CA ARG A 285 -15.57 0.88 -13.36
C ARG A 285 -16.98 0.67 -13.88
N PHE A 286 -17.88 0.14 -13.05
CA PHE A 286 -19.29 -0.04 -13.41
C PHE A 286 -20.01 1.30 -13.56
N PRO A 287 -21.18 1.32 -14.21
CA PRO A 287 -22.01 2.52 -14.26
C PRO A 287 -22.34 3.00 -12.84
N VAL A 288 -22.25 4.31 -12.61
CA VAL A 288 -22.52 4.90 -11.30
C VAL A 288 -23.34 6.18 -11.43
N ASP A 289 -24.36 6.34 -10.59
CA ASP A 289 -25.07 7.59 -10.39
C ASP A 289 -24.47 8.31 -9.18
N ILE A 290 -24.15 9.58 -9.36
CA ILE A 290 -23.67 10.49 -8.31
C ILE A 290 -24.79 11.49 -8.06
N THR A 291 -25.40 11.42 -6.89
CA THR A 291 -26.61 12.17 -6.55
C THR A 291 -26.46 12.91 -5.23
N VAL A 292 -27.15 14.04 -5.12
CA VAL A 292 -27.30 14.78 -3.86
C VAL A 292 -28.70 14.54 -3.31
N HIS A 293 -28.77 14.24 -2.03
CA HIS A 293 -30.02 14.07 -1.29
C HIS A 293 -30.07 15.08 -0.14
N ASP A 294 -31.28 15.45 0.28
CA ASP A 294 -31.44 16.20 1.52
C ASP A 294 -31.22 15.28 2.74
N ARG A 295 -31.25 15.87 3.92
CA ARG A 295 -31.09 15.13 5.20
C ARG A 295 -32.16 14.05 5.43
N ALA A 296 -33.33 14.17 4.77
CA ALA A 296 -34.39 13.18 4.82
C ALA A 296 -34.24 12.04 3.77
N GLY A 297 -33.17 12.09 2.96
CA GLY A 297 -32.89 11.12 1.92
C GLY A 297 -33.62 11.37 0.60
N ARG A 298 -34.35 12.48 0.45
CA ARG A 298 -35.01 12.82 -0.83
C ARG A 298 -33.98 13.37 -1.80
N LYS A 299 -33.94 12.82 -3.01
CA LYS A 299 -32.98 13.26 -4.03
C LYS A 299 -33.32 14.71 -4.47
N VAL A 300 -32.34 15.59 -4.39
CA VAL A 300 -32.46 17.01 -4.78
C VAL A 300 -31.71 17.33 -6.06
N HIS A 301 -30.64 16.57 -6.38
CA HIS A 301 -29.82 16.83 -7.57
C HIS A 301 -29.15 15.55 -8.10
N THR A 302 -28.91 15.50 -9.41
CA THR A 302 -28.07 14.48 -10.04
C THR A 302 -26.81 15.16 -10.59
N VAL A 303 -25.67 14.89 -9.97
CA VAL A 303 -24.38 15.45 -10.41
C VAL A 303 -23.90 14.79 -11.71
N ALA A 304 -24.04 13.47 -11.80
CA ALA A 304 -23.66 12.71 -12.98
C ALA A 304 -24.26 11.30 -12.99
N SER A 305 -24.46 10.78 -14.21
CA SER A 305 -24.67 9.35 -14.48
C SER A 305 -23.55 8.87 -15.39
N LEU A 306 -22.57 8.21 -14.80
CA LEU A 306 -21.37 7.79 -15.52
C LEU A 306 -21.57 6.40 -16.13
N PRO A 307 -21.22 6.18 -17.41
CA PRO A 307 -21.38 4.90 -18.07
C PRO A 307 -20.32 3.88 -17.63
N LEU A 308 -20.52 2.62 -18.02
CA LEU A 308 -19.53 1.56 -17.90
C LEU A 308 -18.21 1.96 -18.60
N ASN A 309 -17.09 1.70 -17.93
CA ASN A 309 -15.75 2.06 -18.43
C ASN A 309 -14.84 0.84 -18.51
N GLU A 310 -14.90 0.07 -19.58
CA GLU A 310 -14.09 -1.14 -19.78
C GLU A 310 -12.69 -0.87 -20.33
N GLY A 311 -12.47 0.25 -21.02
CA GLY A 311 -11.19 0.58 -21.64
C GLY A 311 -10.59 1.87 -21.09
N MET A 312 -9.45 1.76 -20.39
CA MET A 312 -8.64 2.92 -20.01
C MET A 312 -7.18 2.65 -20.33
N ALA A 313 -6.63 3.42 -21.28
CA ALA A 313 -5.19 3.47 -21.49
C ALA A 313 -4.50 4.11 -20.26
N THR A 314 -3.20 3.88 -20.11
CA THR A 314 -2.38 4.58 -19.11
C THR A 314 -2.53 6.09 -19.28
N ASN A 315 -2.73 6.82 -18.18
CA ASN A 315 -3.03 8.27 -18.14
C ASN A 315 -4.41 8.70 -18.70
N ALA A 316 -5.23 7.77 -19.19
CA ALA A 316 -6.60 8.11 -19.50
C ALA A 316 -7.42 8.24 -18.20
N VAL A 317 -8.45 9.05 -18.25
CA VAL A 317 -9.41 9.25 -17.17
C VAL A 317 -10.81 8.92 -17.66
N ARG A 318 -11.67 8.53 -16.72
CA ARG A 318 -13.09 8.27 -17.02
C ARG A 318 -13.75 9.55 -17.55
N PRO A 319 -14.52 9.49 -18.63
CA PRO A 319 -15.35 10.63 -19.07
C PRO A 319 -16.33 11.07 -17.99
N GLY A 320 -16.56 12.38 -17.88
CA GLY A 320 -17.48 12.97 -16.91
C GLY A 320 -16.78 13.52 -15.66
N PRO A 321 -17.52 13.92 -14.64
CA PRO A 321 -16.99 14.34 -13.34
C PRO A 321 -16.23 13.24 -12.65
N ARG A 322 -15.09 13.60 -12.06
CA ARG A 322 -14.29 12.70 -11.21
C ARG A 322 -13.86 13.42 -9.93
N GLY A 323 -13.72 12.65 -8.87
CA GLY A 323 -13.37 13.21 -7.55
C GLY A 323 -14.46 14.14 -7.04
N VAL A 324 -15.73 13.81 -7.26
CA VAL A 324 -16.85 14.59 -6.74
C VAL A 324 -16.84 14.48 -5.23
N ALA A 325 -16.75 15.62 -4.55
CA ALA A 325 -16.70 15.70 -3.09
C ALA A 325 -17.21 17.07 -2.61
N TRP A 326 -17.49 17.18 -1.33
CA TRP A 326 -17.78 18.46 -0.70
C TRP A 326 -16.51 19.29 -0.53
N ARG A 327 -16.60 20.61 -0.78
CA ARG A 327 -15.59 21.55 -0.30
C ARG A 327 -15.52 21.49 1.22
N ALA A 328 -14.32 21.33 1.77
CA ALA A 328 -14.16 21.22 3.21
C ALA A 328 -14.41 22.57 3.96
N ASP A 329 -14.24 23.69 3.25
CA ASP A 329 -14.32 25.06 3.79
C ASP A 329 -15.70 25.72 3.60
N ALA A 330 -16.64 25.05 2.94
CA ALA A 330 -17.96 25.59 2.65
C ALA A 330 -19.09 24.67 3.16
N PRO A 331 -20.27 25.19 3.54
CA PRO A 331 -21.33 24.41 4.18
C PRO A 331 -21.86 23.27 3.29
N ALA A 332 -22.24 23.58 2.04
CA ALA A 332 -22.84 22.61 1.10
C ALA A 332 -22.47 22.97 -0.35
N THR A 333 -21.19 22.90 -0.66
CA THR A 333 -20.69 23.17 -2.03
C THR A 333 -19.92 21.96 -2.53
N LEU A 334 -20.33 21.41 -3.67
CA LEU A 334 -19.64 20.34 -4.38
C LEU A 334 -18.43 20.87 -5.13
N SER A 335 -17.44 20.01 -5.31
CA SER A 335 -16.26 20.23 -6.13
C SER A 335 -15.92 18.97 -6.92
N TRP A 336 -15.50 19.12 -8.18
CA TRP A 336 -15.04 18.01 -9.02
C TRP A 336 -14.17 18.49 -10.17
N VAL A 337 -13.52 17.55 -10.81
CA VAL A 337 -12.72 17.79 -12.02
C VAL A 337 -13.35 17.09 -13.22
N ARG A 338 -13.23 17.69 -14.39
CA ARG A 338 -13.69 17.11 -15.67
C ARG A 338 -12.57 17.12 -16.69
N ASP A 339 -12.44 16.01 -17.42
CA ASP A 339 -11.57 15.95 -18.60
C ASP A 339 -12.13 16.83 -19.72
N LEU A 340 -11.28 17.68 -20.28
CA LEU A 340 -11.63 18.58 -21.38
C LEU A 340 -11.43 17.95 -22.77
N GLY A 341 -10.89 16.72 -22.83
CA GLY A 341 -10.56 16.06 -24.08
C GLY A 341 -9.37 16.69 -24.84
N ARG A 342 -9.26 16.32 -26.11
CA ARG A 342 -8.19 16.83 -26.99
C ARG A 342 -8.59 18.20 -27.57
N GLY A 343 -7.62 19.10 -27.63
CA GLY A 343 -7.77 20.40 -28.29
C GLY A 343 -8.27 21.54 -27.40
N ALA A 344 -8.72 21.26 -26.16
CA ALA A 344 -9.02 22.31 -25.20
C ALA A 344 -7.76 23.09 -24.81
N LYS A 345 -7.90 24.41 -24.58
CA LYS A 345 -6.78 25.30 -24.21
C LYS A 345 -7.00 25.91 -22.84
N LEU A 346 -5.90 26.38 -22.22
CA LEU A 346 -5.98 27.24 -21.04
C LEU A 346 -6.73 28.52 -21.35
N ALA A 347 -7.15 29.25 -20.34
CA ALA A 347 -7.93 30.50 -20.51
C ALA A 347 -7.16 31.57 -21.32
N ASP A 348 -5.83 31.59 -21.23
CA ASP A 348 -4.95 32.47 -22.00
C ASP A 348 -4.65 31.97 -23.45
N GLY A 349 -5.22 30.83 -23.84
CA GLY A 349 -5.02 30.20 -25.13
C GLY A 349 -3.65 29.59 -25.41
N SER A 350 -2.70 29.64 -24.45
CA SER A 350 -1.29 29.35 -24.68
C SER A 350 -0.97 27.86 -24.82
N THR A 351 -1.55 27.01 -23.97
CA THR A 351 -1.26 25.56 -23.93
C THR A 351 -2.52 24.73 -23.86
N GLN A 352 -2.40 23.45 -24.19
CA GLN A 352 -3.50 22.49 -24.08
C GLN A 352 -3.90 22.30 -22.62
N ALA A 353 -5.17 22.59 -22.29
CA ALA A 353 -5.76 22.21 -21.02
C ALA A 353 -6.29 20.77 -21.09
N ARG A 354 -6.00 19.99 -20.03
CA ARG A 354 -6.50 18.61 -19.91
C ARG A 354 -7.66 18.52 -18.94
N ASP A 355 -7.65 19.32 -17.89
CA ASP A 355 -8.65 19.31 -16.85
C ASP A 355 -9.24 20.68 -16.60
N ALA A 356 -10.55 20.71 -16.29
CA ALA A 356 -11.20 21.85 -15.68
C ALA A 356 -11.76 21.47 -14.32
N TRP A 357 -11.62 22.37 -13.36
CA TRP A 357 -12.12 22.25 -12.02
C TRP A 357 -13.40 23.03 -11.85
N PHE A 358 -14.43 22.40 -11.26
CA PHE A 358 -15.77 22.94 -11.11
C PHE A 358 -16.22 22.92 -9.65
N THR A 359 -17.13 23.84 -9.33
CA THR A 359 -17.89 23.84 -8.07
C THR A 359 -19.39 24.04 -8.34
N LEU A 360 -20.23 23.59 -7.39
CA LEU A 360 -21.67 23.79 -7.42
C LEU A 360 -22.19 23.88 -5.98
N ALA A 361 -22.67 25.05 -5.59
CA ALA A 361 -23.24 25.30 -4.26
C ALA A 361 -24.71 24.92 -4.19
N ALA A 362 -25.19 24.62 -2.97
CA ALA A 362 -26.61 24.51 -2.69
C ALA A 362 -27.34 25.83 -3.09
N PRO A 363 -28.58 25.72 -3.56
CA PRO A 363 -29.48 24.57 -3.68
C PRO A 363 -29.31 23.73 -4.94
N PHE A 364 -28.20 23.78 -5.66
CA PHE A 364 -27.80 22.96 -6.82
C PHE A 364 -28.66 23.16 -8.07
N ASN A 365 -29.37 24.25 -8.18
CA ASN A 365 -30.32 24.59 -9.29
C ASN A 365 -29.64 25.43 -10.37
N GLY A 366 -28.44 25.93 -10.15
CA GLY A 366 -27.66 26.69 -11.13
C GLY A 366 -26.73 25.79 -11.96
N PRO A 367 -26.07 26.35 -12.98
CA PRO A 367 -25.01 25.64 -13.69
C PRO A 367 -23.76 25.50 -12.79
N PRO A 368 -22.98 24.44 -12.97
CA PRO A 368 -21.65 24.36 -12.34
C PRO A 368 -20.75 25.53 -12.75
N VAL A 369 -20.03 26.06 -11.78
CA VAL A 369 -19.09 27.15 -11.98
C VAL A 369 -17.70 26.56 -12.30
N GLU A 370 -17.16 26.86 -13.48
CA GLU A 370 -15.80 26.52 -13.85
C GLU A 370 -14.83 27.43 -13.08
N GLN A 371 -14.02 26.84 -12.19
CA GLN A 371 -13.07 27.57 -11.36
C GLN A 371 -11.80 27.89 -12.11
N GLN A 372 -11.18 26.86 -12.72
CA GLN A 372 -9.91 26.98 -13.42
C GLN A 372 -9.71 25.80 -14.40
N ARG A 373 -8.84 26.04 -15.39
CA ARG A 373 -8.33 25.01 -16.31
C ARG A 373 -6.85 24.73 -16.02
N PHE A 374 -6.42 23.48 -16.19
CA PHE A 374 -5.08 23.02 -15.90
C PHE A 374 -4.48 22.28 -17.08
N GLU A 375 -3.17 22.49 -17.28
CA GLU A 375 -2.39 21.81 -18.34
C GLU A 375 -2.29 20.32 -18.08
N TYR A 376 -2.13 19.91 -16.80
CA TYR A 376 -1.98 18.52 -16.36
C TYR A 376 -3.26 18.03 -15.69
N ARG A 377 -3.21 16.81 -15.13
CA ARG A 377 -4.32 16.24 -14.38
C ARG A 377 -4.33 16.79 -12.96
N VAL A 378 -5.44 17.36 -12.55
CA VAL A 378 -5.65 17.75 -11.15
C VAL A 378 -5.73 16.50 -10.29
N THR A 379 -4.87 16.44 -9.28
CA THR A 379 -4.73 15.29 -8.37
C THR A 379 -5.16 15.59 -6.94
N GLY A 380 -5.31 16.86 -6.56
CA GLY A 380 -5.76 17.22 -5.23
C GLY A 380 -6.05 18.71 -5.09
N VAL A 381 -6.92 19.03 -4.13
CA VAL A 381 -7.23 20.39 -3.69
C VAL A 381 -7.17 20.41 -2.16
N GLN A 382 -6.35 21.29 -1.60
CA GLN A 382 -6.35 21.62 -0.18
C GLN A 382 -7.08 22.96 0.01
N TRP A 383 -8.16 22.94 0.76
CA TRP A 383 -9.02 24.07 0.99
C TRP A 383 -8.51 24.94 2.13
N GLY A 384 -8.51 26.25 1.97
CA GLY A 384 -8.22 27.23 3.03
C GLY A 384 -9.41 28.10 3.35
N ALA A 385 -9.94 28.77 2.34
CA ALA A 385 -11.14 29.61 2.37
C ALA A 385 -11.48 30.05 0.94
N ASP A 386 -12.46 30.93 0.76
CA ASP A 386 -12.84 31.44 -0.57
C ASP A 386 -11.73 32.19 -1.32
N ASP A 387 -10.75 32.73 -0.61
CA ASP A 387 -9.57 33.41 -1.16
C ASP A 387 -8.35 32.50 -1.34
N LEU A 388 -8.41 31.23 -0.88
CA LEU A 388 -7.26 30.33 -0.89
C LEU A 388 -7.64 28.85 -1.04
N ALA A 389 -7.19 28.25 -2.11
CA ALA A 389 -7.05 26.80 -2.25
C ALA A 389 -5.69 26.49 -2.88
N LEU A 390 -5.07 25.40 -2.45
CA LEU A 390 -3.88 24.86 -3.11
C LEU A 390 -4.31 23.72 -4.02
N VAL A 391 -4.15 23.92 -5.34
CA VAL A 391 -4.51 22.94 -6.35
C VAL A 391 -3.25 22.30 -6.92
N THR A 392 -3.18 20.98 -6.83
CA THR A 392 -2.04 20.22 -7.36
C THR A 392 -2.44 19.54 -8.66
N GLU A 393 -1.63 19.74 -9.70
CA GLU A 393 -1.72 19.02 -10.97
C GLU A 393 -0.45 18.22 -11.25
N SER A 394 -0.58 17.08 -11.93
CA SER A 394 0.56 16.25 -12.30
C SER A 394 0.43 15.60 -13.67
N TRP A 395 1.59 15.27 -14.26
CA TRP A 395 1.67 14.51 -15.50
C TRP A 395 2.70 13.38 -15.40
N SER A 396 2.20 12.15 -15.37
CA SER A 396 3.03 10.96 -15.07
C SER A 396 4.15 10.73 -16.10
N THR A 397 3.92 11.03 -17.38
CA THR A 397 4.91 10.81 -18.46
C THR A 397 6.16 11.67 -18.29
N THR A 398 6.02 12.90 -17.79
CA THR A 398 7.12 13.84 -17.55
C THR A 398 7.50 13.95 -16.09
N ARG A 399 6.82 13.21 -15.20
CA ARG A 399 6.98 13.31 -13.75
C ARG A 399 6.74 14.71 -13.20
N ARG A 400 6.16 15.62 -13.97
CA ARG A 400 5.92 17.01 -13.56
C ARG A 400 4.83 17.09 -12.52
N LEU A 401 5.06 17.93 -11.51
CA LEU A 401 4.14 18.24 -10.42
C LEU A 401 4.10 19.75 -10.23
N ARG A 402 2.91 20.35 -10.23
CA ARG A 402 2.73 21.78 -9.97
C ARG A 402 1.68 22.00 -8.89
N THR A 403 1.93 22.99 -8.04
CA THR A 403 0.96 23.42 -7.03
C THR A 403 0.65 24.91 -7.27
N TRP A 404 -0.62 25.18 -7.40
CA TRP A 404 -1.17 26.51 -7.67
C TRP A 404 -1.92 27.06 -6.48
N ARG A 405 -1.76 28.34 -6.20
CA ARG A 405 -2.69 29.11 -5.39
C ARG A 405 -3.85 29.57 -6.28
N VAL A 406 -5.06 29.31 -5.85
CA VAL A 406 -6.31 29.70 -6.51
C VAL A 406 -7.24 30.32 -5.47
N ALA A 407 -8.01 31.33 -5.86
CA ALA A 407 -9.09 31.90 -5.04
C ALA A 407 -10.45 31.33 -5.51
N PRO A 408 -11.06 30.38 -4.77
CA PRO A 408 -12.31 29.74 -5.18
C PRO A 408 -13.50 30.70 -5.24
N GLY A 409 -13.44 31.82 -4.53
CA GLY A 409 -14.45 32.88 -4.60
C GLY A 409 -14.35 33.77 -5.85
N GLN A 410 -13.32 33.59 -6.69
CA GLN A 410 -13.10 34.34 -7.94
C GLN A 410 -12.92 33.37 -9.11
N PRO A 411 -14.00 32.79 -9.65
CA PRO A 411 -13.94 31.84 -10.77
C PRO A 411 -13.25 32.44 -11.99
N GLY A 412 -12.29 31.70 -12.59
CA GLY A 412 -11.53 32.19 -13.74
C GLY A 412 -10.54 33.30 -13.41
N GLY A 413 -10.41 33.71 -12.12
CA GLY A 413 -9.45 34.73 -11.68
C GLY A 413 -7.99 34.30 -11.81
N GLU A 414 -7.09 35.20 -11.45
CA GLU A 414 -5.66 34.92 -11.49
C GLU A 414 -5.29 33.76 -10.57
N ARG A 415 -4.40 32.90 -11.04
CA ARG A 415 -3.77 31.84 -10.25
C ARG A 415 -2.27 32.04 -10.16
N THR A 416 -1.68 31.75 -9.03
CA THR A 416 -0.24 31.89 -8.80
C THR A 416 0.42 30.53 -8.72
N LEU A 417 1.45 30.31 -9.53
CA LEU A 417 2.28 29.10 -9.44
C LEU A 417 3.16 29.19 -8.19
N LEU A 418 2.91 28.32 -7.22
CA LEU A 418 3.71 28.25 -6.00
C LEU A 418 4.91 27.34 -6.17
N PHE A 419 4.67 26.12 -6.66
CA PHE A 419 5.72 25.10 -6.82
C PHE A 419 5.61 24.44 -8.18
N ASP A 420 6.77 24.23 -8.82
CA ASP A 420 6.90 23.50 -10.08
C ASP A 420 8.16 22.62 -10.02
N ARG A 421 7.99 21.32 -9.96
CA ARG A 421 9.08 20.35 -9.81
C ARG A 421 8.81 19.04 -10.52
N THR A 422 9.81 18.19 -10.59
CA THR A 422 9.60 16.78 -10.88
C THR A 422 9.24 16.03 -9.59
N SER A 423 8.33 15.06 -9.66
CA SER A 423 8.01 14.18 -8.53
C SER A 423 9.18 13.27 -8.11
N GLU A 424 10.20 13.16 -8.94
CA GLU A 424 11.43 12.40 -8.65
C GLU A 424 12.41 13.18 -7.76
N ASP A 425 12.33 14.52 -7.75
CA ASP A 425 13.19 15.39 -6.96
C ASP A 425 12.66 15.50 -5.51
N ARG A 426 13.28 14.73 -4.62
CA ARG A 426 12.94 14.70 -3.20
C ARG A 426 13.51 15.90 -2.43
N TYR A 427 14.68 16.41 -2.88
CA TYR A 427 15.36 17.50 -2.17
C TYR A 427 14.65 18.83 -2.31
N ARG A 428 13.93 19.05 -3.42
CA ARG A 428 13.11 20.24 -3.66
C ARG A 428 11.65 20.05 -3.29
N ASP A 429 11.32 19.00 -2.54
CA ASP A 429 9.94 18.80 -2.09
C ASP A 429 9.58 19.84 -1.01
N PRO A 430 8.65 20.76 -1.30
CA PRO A 430 8.23 21.79 -0.35
C PRO A 430 7.36 21.23 0.78
N GLY A 431 7.04 19.93 0.73
CA GLY A 431 6.07 19.30 1.61
C GLY A 431 4.62 19.60 1.19
N ARG A 432 3.74 19.51 2.18
CA ARG A 432 2.30 19.72 2.01
C ARG A 432 1.80 20.73 3.04
N GLY A 433 0.67 21.39 2.75
CA GLY A 433 0.01 22.24 3.71
C GLY A 433 -0.39 21.46 4.96
N ALA A 434 0.04 21.94 6.13
CA ALA A 434 -0.48 21.47 7.40
C ALA A 434 -1.96 21.83 7.52
N THR A 435 -2.74 21.00 8.21
CA THR A 435 -4.19 21.17 8.29
C THR A 435 -4.68 21.29 9.72
N VAL A 436 -5.82 21.96 9.87
CA VAL A 436 -6.60 22.05 11.11
C VAL A 436 -8.06 21.77 10.83
N ARG A 437 -8.83 21.43 11.87
CA ARG A 437 -10.28 21.30 11.74
C ARG A 437 -10.94 22.68 11.83
N ASN A 438 -11.84 22.95 10.89
CA ASN A 438 -12.69 24.14 10.92
C ASN A 438 -13.97 23.91 11.76
N ALA A 439 -14.88 24.89 11.77
CA ALA A 439 -16.16 24.81 12.48
C ALA A 439 -17.07 23.65 12.05
N PHE A 440 -16.85 23.11 10.84
CA PHE A 440 -17.56 21.92 10.33
C PHE A 440 -16.88 20.59 10.70
N GLY A 441 -15.78 20.64 11.48
CA GLY A 441 -14.96 19.46 11.77
C GLY A 441 -14.14 18.95 10.57
N ARG A 442 -14.10 19.69 9.44
CA ARG A 442 -13.37 19.32 8.22
C ARG A 442 -11.94 19.86 8.27
N LEU A 443 -11.02 19.09 7.70
CA LEU A 443 -9.63 19.50 7.58
C LEU A 443 -9.47 20.56 6.49
N VAL A 444 -8.94 21.72 6.88
CA VAL A 444 -8.58 22.84 6.00
C VAL A 444 -7.14 23.24 6.25
N LEU A 445 -6.54 24.01 5.35
CA LEU A 445 -5.20 24.55 5.55
C LEU A 445 -5.09 25.29 6.89
N ALA A 446 -4.06 24.98 7.64
CA ALA A 446 -3.69 25.75 8.81
C ALA A 446 -3.20 27.13 8.34
N ARG A 447 -3.96 28.15 8.61
CA ARG A 447 -3.72 29.53 8.18
C ARG A 447 -3.74 30.47 9.36
N ARG A 448 -2.69 31.28 9.49
CA ARG A 448 -2.64 32.29 10.55
C ARG A 448 -3.59 33.47 10.20
N PRO A 449 -4.52 33.83 11.10
CA PRO A 449 -5.48 34.90 10.81
C PRO A 449 -4.86 36.26 10.63
N SER A 450 -3.76 36.57 11.33
CA SER A 450 -3.13 37.89 11.37
C SER A 450 -2.45 38.31 10.07
N ASP A 451 -1.88 37.35 9.31
CA ASP A 451 -1.06 37.64 8.13
C ASP A 451 -1.34 36.71 6.94
N GLY A 452 -2.27 35.77 7.09
CA GLY A 452 -2.66 34.86 6.03
C GLY A 452 -1.63 33.76 5.67
N ARG A 453 -0.51 33.66 6.40
CA ARG A 453 0.50 32.62 6.20
C ARG A 453 -0.06 31.26 6.49
N ILE A 454 0.39 30.28 5.72
CA ILE A 454 0.09 28.86 5.92
C ILE A 454 1.32 28.14 6.44
N PHE A 455 1.16 26.88 6.80
CA PHE A 455 2.25 26.06 7.29
C PHE A 455 2.49 24.88 6.34
N LEU A 456 3.76 24.61 6.04
CA LEU A 456 4.19 23.47 5.23
C LEU A 456 4.96 22.47 6.09
N THR A 457 4.71 21.19 5.89
CA THR A 457 5.42 20.11 6.57
C THR A 457 5.75 18.99 5.56
N GLY A 458 6.88 18.34 5.75
CA GLY A 458 7.33 17.29 4.84
C GLY A 458 8.53 16.52 5.39
N ALA A 459 8.97 15.53 4.61
CA ALA A 459 10.11 14.70 4.97
C ALA A 459 11.44 15.45 5.04
N GLY A 460 11.58 16.57 4.31
CA GLY A 460 12.79 17.37 4.30
C GLY A 460 14.01 16.59 3.83
N ALA A 461 13.84 15.83 2.74
CA ALA A 461 14.91 15.02 2.18
C ALA A 461 16.16 15.86 1.91
N SER A 462 17.32 15.32 2.21
CA SER A 462 18.60 15.98 2.05
C SER A 462 19.70 14.95 1.74
N PRO A 463 20.91 15.39 1.36
CA PRO A 463 22.03 14.48 1.20
C PRO A 463 22.36 13.67 2.46
N GLU A 464 22.04 14.16 3.66
CA GLU A 464 22.29 13.48 4.93
C GLU A 464 21.13 12.56 5.36
N GLY A 465 20.06 12.47 4.58
CA GLY A 465 18.82 11.75 4.89
C GLY A 465 17.64 12.70 5.08
N ASP A 466 16.52 12.15 5.47
CA ASP A 466 15.31 12.94 5.72
C ASP A 466 15.42 13.71 7.04
N ARG A 467 15.05 14.97 7.01
CA ARG A 467 15.02 15.91 8.13
C ARG A 467 13.66 16.60 8.16
N PRO A 468 12.61 15.94 8.68
CA PRO A 468 11.28 16.52 8.70
C PRO A 468 11.26 17.93 9.23
N PHE A 469 10.35 18.73 8.71
CA PHE A 469 10.34 20.15 8.98
C PHE A 469 8.92 20.72 9.16
N LEU A 470 8.85 21.90 9.71
CA LEU A 470 7.68 22.77 9.76
C LEU A 470 8.12 24.17 9.32
N ASP A 471 7.52 24.68 8.25
CA ASP A 471 7.76 26.01 7.71
C ASP A 471 6.50 26.87 7.78
N GLU A 472 6.66 28.15 8.06
CA GLU A 472 5.68 29.16 7.68
C GLU A 472 5.91 29.55 6.24
N TYR A 473 4.83 29.68 5.49
CA TYR A 473 4.87 30.00 4.08
C TYR A 473 3.84 31.06 3.73
N ASP A 474 4.29 32.12 3.08
CA ASP A 474 3.41 33.15 2.54
C ASP A 474 3.02 32.79 1.09
N PRO A 475 1.78 32.41 0.82
CA PRO A 475 1.36 32.05 -0.53
C PRO A 475 1.23 33.26 -1.48
N ALA A 476 1.33 34.50 -0.99
CA ALA A 476 1.31 35.71 -1.81
C ALA A 476 2.71 36.11 -2.25
N THR A 477 3.68 36.19 -1.34
CA THR A 477 5.08 36.54 -1.64
C THR A 477 5.93 35.34 -2.03
N ARG A 478 5.48 34.12 -1.68
CA ARG A 478 6.19 32.83 -1.81
C ARG A 478 7.41 32.72 -0.90
N GLU A 479 7.47 33.54 0.13
CA GLU A 479 8.52 33.46 1.15
C GLU A 479 8.25 32.34 2.15
N SER A 480 9.33 31.63 2.51
CA SER A 480 9.30 30.55 3.50
C SER A 480 10.22 30.86 4.66
N ARG A 481 9.73 30.62 5.88
CA ARG A 481 10.52 30.72 7.11
C ARG A 481 10.47 29.41 7.86
N ARG A 482 11.64 28.78 8.08
CA ARG A 482 11.77 27.56 8.85
C ARG A 482 11.46 27.82 10.32
N LEU A 483 10.40 27.17 10.84
CA LEU A 483 10.09 27.19 12.27
C LEU A 483 10.85 26.11 13.01
N TRP A 484 10.93 24.93 12.39
CA TRP A 484 11.57 23.80 13.03
C TRP A 484 12.02 22.77 11.96
N ARG A 485 13.10 22.06 12.28
CA ARG A 485 13.61 20.94 11.48
C ARG A 485 14.16 19.85 12.41
N SER A 486 13.88 18.60 12.12
CA SER A 486 14.44 17.45 12.83
C SER A 486 15.95 17.43 12.73
N ALA A 487 16.62 17.13 13.83
CA ALA A 487 18.07 17.05 13.91
C ALA A 487 18.53 15.72 14.55
N PRO A 488 19.70 15.18 14.13
CA PRO A 488 20.28 13.99 14.77
C PRO A 488 20.47 14.19 16.28
N PRO A 489 20.41 13.11 17.08
CA PRO A 489 20.16 11.73 16.69
C PRO A 489 18.66 11.36 16.59
N GLN A 490 17.78 12.36 16.58
CA GLN A 490 16.34 12.17 16.59
C GLN A 490 15.76 12.29 15.17
N TYR A 491 14.74 11.49 14.90
CA TYR A 491 13.84 11.68 13.79
C TYR A 491 12.48 12.10 14.34
N GLU A 492 12.09 13.34 14.10
CA GLU A 492 10.84 13.90 14.63
C GLU A 492 9.97 14.42 13.49
N GLU A 493 8.70 14.04 13.50
CA GLU A 493 7.71 14.46 12.50
C GLU A 493 6.61 15.31 13.18
N PHE A 494 6.19 16.38 12.50
CA PHE A 494 4.99 17.12 12.85
C PHE A 494 3.76 16.26 12.57
N VAL A 495 2.82 16.18 13.54
CA VAL A 495 1.56 15.45 13.40
C VAL A 495 0.39 16.43 13.23
N ALA A 496 0.18 17.34 14.19
CA ALA A 496 -0.90 18.29 14.14
C ALA A 496 -0.67 19.46 15.11
N PHE A 497 -1.18 20.63 14.79
CA PHE A 497 -1.26 21.73 15.77
C PHE A 497 -2.29 21.43 16.85
N LEU A 498 -1.98 21.86 18.09
CA LEU A 498 -2.82 21.66 19.28
C LEU A 498 -3.57 22.91 19.72
N ASP A 499 -3.16 24.09 19.27
CA ASP A 499 -3.76 25.36 19.60
C ASP A 499 -4.08 26.23 18.37
N ALA A 500 -4.84 27.30 18.58
CA ALA A 500 -5.24 28.22 17.53
C ALA A 500 -4.12 29.20 17.10
N ASP A 501 -3.13 29.39 17.95
CA ASP A 501 -2.00 30.28 17.70
C ASP A 501 -0.84 29.60 16.99
N PHE A 502 -0.98 28.29 16.72
CA PHE A 502 0.02 27.45 16.03
C PHE A 502 1.38 27.41 16.76
N THR A 503 1.37 27.57 18.09
CA THR A 503 2.57 27.55 18.91
C THR A 503 2.90 26.18 19.47
N ARG A 504 1.92 25.29 19.62
CA ARG A 504 2.09 23.94 20.13
C ARG A 504 1.62 22.91 19.11
N ALA A 505 2.35 21.82 19.03
CA ALA A 505 2.02 20.70 18.16
C ALA A 505 2.19 19.35 18.86
N LEU A 506 1.39 18.38 18.41
CA LEU A 506 1.70 16.96 18.57
C LEU A 506 2.79 16.61 17.56
N VAL A 507 3.85 15.98 18.05
CA VAL A 507 4.93 15.46 17.23
C VAL A 507 5.14 13.98 17.52
N MET A 508 5.59 13.24 16.53
CA MET A 508 6.06 11.87 16.66
C MET A 508 7.59 11.88 16.62
N ARG A 509 8.24 11.26 17.58
CA ARG A 509 9.70 11.20 17.68
C ARG A 509 10.18 9.76 17.83
N GLU A 510 11.20 9.42 17.07
CA GLU A 510 11.90 8.15 17.14
C GLU A 510 13.42 8.37 17.00
N SER A 511 14.20 7.33 17.24
CA SER A 511 15.63 7.27 16.90
C SER A 511 15.94 5.86 16.38
N ALA A 512 17.13 5.62 15.90
CA ALA A 512 17.54 4.31 15.38
C ALA A 512 17.25 3.14 16.33
N ASP A 513 17.38 3.38 17.65
CA ASP A 513 17.23 2.41 18.73
C ASP A 513 15.94 2.54 19.56
N ARG A 514 15.16 3.59 19.35
CA ARG A 514 13.90 3.85 20.08
C ARG A 514 12.71 3.93 19.13
N PRO A 515 11.64 3.15 19.38
CA PRO A 515 10.43 3.23 18.60
C PRO A 515 9.76 4.61 18.73
N ALA A 516 8.82 4.87 17.82
CA ALA A 516 8.11 6.13 17.79
C ALA A 516 7.27 6.35 19.05
N ASP A 517 7.50 7.49 19.70
CA ASP A 517 6.68 8.04 20.77
C ASP A 517 6.04 9.37 20.38
N PHE A 518 4.99 9.76 21.08
CA PHE A 518 4.27 10.98 20.84
C PHE A 518 4.52 12.00 21.94
N LEU A 519 4.78 13.24 21.55
CA LEU A 519 5.14 14.33 22.45
C LEU A 519 4.38 15.61 22.07
N VAL A 520 4.18 16.48 23.04
CA VAL A 520 3.79 17.87 22.79
C VAL A 520 5.05 18.71 22.68
N ARG A 521 5.19 19.40 21.55
CA ARG A 521 6.22 20.41 21.32
C ARG A 521 5.63 21.80 21.45
N ASP A 522 6.26 22.66 22.25
CA ASP A 522 6.00 24.09 22.31
C ASP A 522 7.12 24.82 21.54
N TYR A 523 6.80 25.38 20.38
CA TYR A 523 7.77 26.06 19.52
C TYR A 523 8.19 27.43 20.09
N ALA A 524 7.33 28.07 20.86
CA ALA A 524 7.64 29.39 21.45
C ALA A 524 8.63 29.26 22.62
N LYS A 525 8.50 28.20 23.42
CA LYS A 525 9.35 27.94 24.59
C LYS A 525 10.51 27.00 24.29
N GLY A 526 10.46 26.25 23.17
CA GLY A 526 11.41 25.19 22.87
C GLY A 526 11.26 23.94 23.73
N GLU A 527 10.13 23.78 24.43
CA GLU A 527 9.87 22.67 25.35
C GLU A 527 9.32 21.43 24.63
N LEU A 528 9.62 20.27 25.20
CA LEU A 528 9.08 18.98 24.79
C LEU A 528 8.57 18.22 26.00
N ARG A 529 7.33 17.74 25.90
CA ARG A 529 6.70 16.93 26.94
C ARG A 529 6.22 15.60 26.37
N PRO A 530 6.74 14.45 26.86
CA PRO A 530 6.34 13.14 26.40
C PRO A 530 4.90 12.81 26.80
N LEU A 531 4.19 12.09 25.93
CA LEU A 531 2.83 11.58 26.16
C LEU A 531 2.81 10.06 26.22
N THR A 532 3.68 9.40 25.45
CA THR A 532 3.77 7.93 25.37
C THR A 532 5.21 7.47 25.63
N SER A 533 5.34 6.18 25.95
CA SER A 533 6.62 5.49 26.06
C SER A 533 6.41 4.03 25.68
N PHE A 534 6.50 3.75 24.36
CA PHE A 534 6.29 2.40 23.87
C PHE A 534 7.54 1.55 24.00
N PRO A 535 7.43 0.27 24.43
CA PRO A 535 8.57 -0.61 24.54
C PRO A 535 9.14 -0.98 23.17
N HIS A 536 10.45 -1.30 23.14
CA HIS A 536 11.08 -1.84 21.94
C HIS A 536 10.46 -3.20 21.59
N PRO A 537 9.87 -3.39 20.38
CA PRO A 537 9.14 -4.61 20.03
C PRO A 537 10.05 -5.85 19.93
N HIS A 538 11.35 -5.64 19.70
CA HIS A 538 12.33 -6.70 19.48
C HIS A 538 13.57 -6.48 20.36
N PRO A 539 13.51 -6.77 21.69
CA PRO A 539 14.62 -6.49 22.62
C PRO A 539 15.95 -7.16 22.22
N GLN A 540 15.89 -8.30 21.53
CA GLN A 540 17.06 -9.04 21.04
C GLN A 540 17.83 -8.30 19.92
N LEU A 541 17.28 -7.24 19.38
CA LEU A 541 17.86 -6.37 18.35
C LEU A 541 18.08 -4.93 18.85
N THR A 542 17.97 -4.72 20.15
CA THR A 542 18.35 -3.43 20.76
C THR A 542 19.82 -3.14 20.52
N GLY A 543 20.16 -1.91 20.17
CA GLY A 543 21.52 -1.49 19.84
C GLY A 543 21.94 -1.80 18.40
N LEU A 544 21.03 -2.32 17.57
CA LEU A 544 21.27 -2.43 16.14
C LEU A 544 21.38 -1.02 15.52
N THR A 545 22.57 -0.69 15.04
CA THR A 545 22.86 0.63 14.47
C THR A 545 22.89 0.51 12.95
N PRO A 546 21.91 1.09 12.23
CA PRO A 546 21.97 1.16 10.78
C PRO A 546 23.08 2.11 10.33
N GLU A 547 23.87 1.70 9.33
CA GLU A 547 24.82 2.57 8.65
C GLU A 547 24.32 2.85 7.22
N VAL A 548 24.07 4.09 6.90
CA VAL A 548 23.79 4.50 5.52
C VAL A 548 25.11 4.59 4.77
N ILE A 549 25.36 3.61 3.91
CA ILE A 549 26.57 3.59 3.08
C ILE A 549 26.30 4.26 1.73
N ARG A 550 27.32 4.94 1.23
CA ARG A 550 27.35 5.56 -0.11
C ARG A 550 28.45 4.93 -0.93
N TYR A 551 28.16 4.71 -2.17
CA TYR A 551 29.08 4.14 -3.13
C TYR A 551 28.74 4.63 -4.55
N ARG A 552 29.64 4.39 -5.50
CA ARG A 552 29.45 4.87 -6.86
C ARG A 552 29.36 3.70 -7.84
N ARG A 553 28.43 3.78 -8.76
CA ARG A 553 28.38 2.96 -9.97
C ARG A 553 29.54 3.38 -10.91
N ALA A 554 29.97 2.48 -11.78
CA ALA A 554 31.10 2.71 -12.67
C ALA A 554 30.97 3.95 -13.59
N ASP A 555 29.74 4.34 -13.91
CA ASP A 555 29.42 5.56 -14.67
C ASP A 555 29.39 6.85 -13.83
N GLY A 556 29.74 6.76 -12.54
CA GLY A 556 29.79 7.87 -11.61
C GLY A 556 28.50 8.16 -10.85
N LEU A 557 27.39 7.48 -11.14
CA LEU A 557 26.13 7.67 -10.41
C LEU A 557 26.30 7.30 -8.94
N GLU A 558 25.92 8.21 -8.06
CA GLU A 558 25.91 7.95 -6.61
C GLU A 558 24.77 7.03 -6.25
N LEU A 559 25.08 6.03 -5.43
CA LEU A 559 24.15 5.05 -4.90
C LEU A 559 24.27 5.02 -3.39
N SER A 560 23.24 4.52 -2.73
CA SER A 560 23.24 4.32 -1.29
C SER A 560 22.46 3.07 -0.89
N GLY A 561 22.69 2.61 0.32
CA GLY A 561 21.93 1.52 0.93
C GLY A 561 22.11 1.56 2.44
N THR A 562 21.24 0.85 3.17
CA THR A 562 21.38 0.75 4.62
C THR A 562 22.03 -0.58 4.99
N LEU A 563 23.25 -0.49 5.49
CA LEU A 563 24.02 -1.63 5.98
C LEU A 563 23.64 -1.93 7.43
N TYR A 564 23.35 -3.19 7.70
CA TYR A 564 23.17 -3.72 9.04
C TYR A 564 24.17 -4.86 9.28
N LEU A 565 24.87 -4.80 10.39
CA LEU A 565 25.78 -5.84 10.85
C LEU A 565 25.09 -6.71 11.90
N PRO A 566 25.34 -8.02 11.92
CA PRO A 566 24.72 -8.90 12.91
C PRO A 566 25.13 -8.52 14.34
N PRO A 567 24.27 -8.76 15.35
CA PRO A 567 24.62 -8.49 16.74
C PRO A 567 25.97 -9.12 17.14
N GLY A 568 26.77 -8.36 17.85
CA GLY A 568 28.13 -8.79 18.29
C GLY A 568 29.23 -8.72 17.22
N HIS A 569 28.92 -8.23 15.99
CA HIS A 569 29.97 -7.96 15.00
C HIS A 569 30.93 -6.85 15.49
N ARG A 570 32.23 -7.05 15.27
CA ARG A 570 33.30 -6.10 15.63
C ARG A 570 34.12 -5.73 14.42
N ALA A 571 34.69 -4.54 14.43
CA ALA A 571 35.64 -4.11 13.41
C ALA A 571 36.84 -5.09 13.37
N GLY A 572 37.16 -5.58 12.18
CA GLY A 572 38.21 -6.57 11.96
C GLY A 572 37.74 -8.04 12.03
N ASP A 573 36.51 -8.31 12.33
CA ASP A 573 35.94 -9.66 12.19
C ASP A 573 36.08 -10.17 10.73
N PRO A 574 36.23 -11.47 10.50
CA PRO A 574 36.28 -12.04 9.16
C PRO A 574 34.99 -11.69 8.35
N PRO A 575 35.12 -11.49 7.02
CA PRO A 575 33.98 -11.25 6.16
C PRO A 575 32.91 -12.34 6.28
N ARG A 576 31.65 -11.92 6.41
CA ARG A 576 30.51 -12.80 6.65
C ARG A 576 29.72 -13.05 5.38
N PRO A 577 28.85 -14.09 5.33
CA PRO A 577 27.85 -14.19 4.27
C PRO A 577 26.89 -12.99 4.36
N ALA A 578 26.45 -12.51 3.19
CA ALA A 578 25.61 -11.32 3.09
C ALA A 578 24.32 -11.57 2.31
N LEU A 579 23.27 -10.83 2.68
CA LEU A 579 22.00 -10.79 1.99
C LEU A 579 21.72 -9.35 1.54
N LEU A 580 21.61 -9.14 0.24
CA LEU A 580 21.09 -7.91 -0.35
C LEU A 580 19.58 -8.07 -0.58
N TRP A 581 18.81 -7.02 -0.24
CA TRP A 581 17.37 -7.02 -0.45
C TRP A 581 16.93 -5.70 -1.04
N ALA A 582 16.49 -5.71 -2.32
CA ALA A 582 16.32 -4.50 -3.08
C ALA A 582 15.03 -4.48 -3.92
N TYR A 583 14.72 -3.28 -4.41
CA TYR A 583 13.59 -3.01 -5.28
C TYR A 583 13.97 -1.95 -6.32
N PRO A 584 14.02 -2.24 -7.63
CA PRO A 584 14.43 -1.26 -8.63
C PRO A 584 13.39 -0.16 -8.82
N ARG A 585 13.88 1.01 -9.28
CA ARG A 585 13.03 2.14 -9.61
C ARG A 585 13.53 2.84 -10.86
N GLU A 586 12.61 3.21 -11.74
CA GLU A 586 12.91 3.94 -12.97
C GLU A 586 12.89 5.44 -12.74
N PHE A 587 13.88 6.14 -13.31
CA PHE A 587 14.06 7.59 -13.25
C PHE A 587 14.22 8.17 -14.65
N LEU A 588 13.74 9.40 -14.83
CA LEU A 588 13.97 10.16 -16.04
C LEU A 588 15.30 10.94 -15.98
N ASP A 589 15.79 11.21 -14.77
CA ASP A 589 16.91 12.10 -14.50
C ASP A 589 17.92 11.44 -13.53
N PRO A 590 19.23 11.39 -13.90
CA PRO A 590 20.28 10.83 -13.05
C PRO A 590 20.49 11.59 -11.74
N GLU A 591 20.30 12.92 -11.70
CA GLU A 591 20.44 13.70 -10.47
C GLU A 591 19.42 13.26 -9.41
N ASN A 592 18.19 12.99 -9.84
CA ASN A 592 17.13 12.52 -8.95
C ASN A 592 17.34 11.05 -8.52
N ALA A 593 17.91 10.24 -9.41
CA ALA A 593 18.20 8.84 -9.15
C ALA A 593 19.25 8.66 -8.06
N GLY A 594 20.23 9.59 -7.97
CA GLY A 594 21.30 9.58 -6.96
C GLY A 594 20.91 10.17 -5.60
N GLN A 595 19.70 10.71 -5.46
CA GLN A 595 19.27 11.31 -4.18
C GLN A 595 19.13 10.28 -3.07
N MET A 596 19.58 10.67 -1.86
CA MET A 596 19.50 9.86 -0.65
C MET A 596 18.04 9.50 -0.31
N LYS A 597 17.81 8.24 0.03
CA LYS A 597 16.49 7.72 0.46
C LYS A 597 16.49 7.20 1.88
N ALA A 598 17.64 6.79 2.38
CA ALA A 598 17.79 6.25 3.72
C ALA A 598 17.90 7.38 4.76
N THR A 599 17.39 7.13 5.94
CA THR A 599 17.44 8.05 7.08
C THR A 599 17.92 7.29 8.31
N PRO A 600 19.19 7.49 8.73
CA PRO A 600 19.79 6.68 9.76
C PRO A 600 19.19 6.88 11.15
N GLU A 601 18.52 8.02 11.38
CA GLU A 601 17.87 8.31 12.67
C GLU A 601 16.48 7.67 12.82
N ARG A 602 15.95 7.06 11.78
CA ARG A 602 14.66 6.34 11.89
C ARG A 602 14.80 5.04 12.63
N PHE A 603 13.79 4.73 13.45
CA PHE A 603 13.73 3.44 14.14
C PHE A 603 13.79 2.27 13.15
N THR A 604 14.66 1.30 13.44
CA THR A 604 14.80 0.09 12.64
C THR A 604 13.61 -0.84 12.84
N ARG A 605 12.62 -0.73 11.96
CA ARG A 605 11.44 -1.60 11.97
C ARG A 605 11.76 -2.96 11.37
N ILE A 606 11.64 -4.01 12.16
CA ILE A 606 11.85 -5.38 11.70
C ILE A 606 10.57 -5.89 11.05
N SER A 607 10.60 -6.00 9.73
CA SER A 607 9.55 -6.72 9.00
C SER A 607 9.92 -8.19 8.94
N VAL A 608 9.06 -9.08 9.43
CA VAL A 608 9.26 -10.53 9.33
C VAL A 608 9.24 -11.03 7.87
N SER A 609 8.67 -10.24 6.97
CA SER A 609 8.75 -10.47 5.52
C SER A 609 9.97 -9.82 4.85
N GLY A 610 10.84 -9.14 5.61
CA GLY A 610 12.05 -8.48 5.13
C GLY A 610 13.33 -9.31 5.37
N PRO A 611 14.50 -8.72 5.09
CA PRO A 611 15.79 -9.39 5.27
C PRO A 611 16.35 -9.30 6.69
N LEU A 612 15.92 -8.31 7.49
CA LEU A 612 16.53 -7.99 8.79
C LEU A 612 16.45 -9.12 9.84
N PRO A 613 15.44 -10.02 9.85
CA PRO A 613 15.46 -11.19 10.72
C PRO A 613 16.75 -12.00 10.64
N PHE A 614 17.37 -12.10 9.46
CA PHE A 614 18.55 -12.94 9.23
C PHE A 614 19.85 -12.37 9.83
N LEU A 615 19.82 -11.15 10.38
CA LEU A 615 20.87 -10.64 11.28
C LEU A 615 21.05 -11.56 12.48
N LEU A 616 19.97 -12.12 13.04
CA LEU A 616 20.02 -13.08 14.16
C LEU A 616 20.64 -14.43 13.76
N ALA A 617 20.67 -14.75 12.46
CA ALA A 617 21.34 -15.91 11.91
C ALA A 617 22.81 -15.62 11.50
N GLY A 618 23.31 -14.40 11.77
CA GLY A 618 24.71 -14.00 11.56
C GLY A 618 25.04 -13.49 10.15
N TYR A 619 24.04 -13.18 9.34
CA TYR A 619 24.25 -12.58 8.02
C TYR A 619 24.42 -11.06 8.12
N VAL A 620 25.30 -10.49 7.29
CA VAL A 620 25.30 -9.07 6.97
C VAL A 620 24.12 -8.78 6.07
N VAL A 621 23.39 -7.71 6.32
CA VAL A 621 22.25 -7.31 5.48
C VAL A 621 22.49 -5.93 4.89
N LEU A 622 22.45 -5.84 3.54
CA LEU A 622 22.33 -4.57 2.85
C LEU A 622 20.86 -4.40 2.43
N ASN A 623 20.14 -3.57 3.17
CA ASN A 623 18.72 -3.35 2.96
C ASN A 623 18.50 -2.12 2.07
N ASP A 624 17.60 -2.28 1.09
CA ASP A 624 17.23 -1.26 0.11
C ASP A 624 18.44 -0.57 -0.56
N PRO A 625 19.49 -1.33 -1.01
CA PRO A 625 20.51 -0.73 -1.87
C PRO A 625 19.82 -0.14 -3.11
N ALA A 626 20.21 1.08 -3.45
CA ALA A 626 19.62 1.80 -4.58
C ALA A 626 19.87 1.05 -5.89
N MET A 627 18.77 0.73 -6.60
CA MET A 627 18.77 0.05 -7.90
C MET A 627 18.09 0.93 -8.96
N PRO A 628 18.59 2.15 -9.23
CA PRO A 628 17.97 3.05 -10.19
C PRO A 628 18.20 2.57 -11.61
N ILE A 629 17.14 2.68 -12.40
CA ILE A 629 17.17 2.52 -13.85
C ILE A 629 16.90 3.89 -14.46
N VAL A 630 17.90 4.50 -15.03
CA VAL A 630 17.85 5.89 -15.49
C VAL A 630 17.66 5.95 -17.00
N ALA A 631 16.78 6.83 -17.46
CA ALA A 631 16.59 7.06 -18.89
C ALA A 631 17.87 7.61 -19.52
N GLU A 632 18.31 7.01 -20.62
CA GLU A 632 19.31 7.59 -21.50
C GLU A 632 18.68 8.65 -22.39
N LYS A 633 19.51 9.56 -22.93
CA LYS A 633 19.01 10.63 -23.81
C LYS A 633 18.21 10.08 -24.98
N GLY A 634 16.95 10.48 -25.07
CA GLY A 634 16.02 10.03 -26.14
C GLY A 634 15.43 8.63 -25.97
N LYS A 635 15.75 7.93 -24.88
CA LYS A 635 15.24 6.60 -24.56
C LYS A 635 14.33 6.63 -23.33
N LYS A 636 13.65 5.51 -23.08
CA LYS A 636 12.93 5.27 -21.84
C LYS A 636 13.82 4.50 -20.84
N PRO A 637 13.58 4.58 -19.53
CA PRO A 637 14.43 3.90 -18.55
C PRO A 637 14.62 2.41 -18.83
N ASN A 638 13.54 1.70 -19.19
CA ASN A 638 13.59 0.26 -19.42
C ASN A 638 14.34 -0.18 -20.68
N ASP A 639 14.70 0.74 -21.57
CA ASP A 639 15.56 0.42 -22.74
C ASP A 639 17.01 0.06 -22.31
N ALA A 640 17.40 0.37 -21.07
CA ALA A 640 18.70 0.05 -20.50
C ALA A 640 18.58 -0.67 -19.14
N TYR A 641 17.48 -1.42 -18.92
CA TYR A 641 17.18 -2.03 -17.62
C TYR A 641 18.28 -2.99 -17.15
N LEU A 642 18.60 -4.01 -17.94
CA LEU A 642 19.51 -5.08 -17.54
C LEU A 642 20.94 -4.60 -17.27
N PRO A 643 21.61 -3.86 -18.16
CA PRO A 643 22.98 -3.41 -17.90
C PRO A 643 23.06 -2.51 -16.67
N GLN A 644 22.09 -1.62 -16.45
CA GLN A 644 22.09 -0.76 -15.27
C GLN A 644 21.79 -1.54 -13.99
N LEU A 645 20.90 -2.51 -14.05
CA LEU A 645 20.59 -3.36 -12.91
C LEU A 645 21.83 -4.14 -12.43
N VAL A 646 22.56 -4.77 -13.36
CA VAL A 646 23.79 -5.52 -13.05
C VAL A 646 24.86 -4.57 -12.51
N ALA A 647 25.03 -3.39 -13.09
CA ALA A 647 26.00 -2.38 -12.64
C ALA A 647 25.69 -1.88 -11.22
N ASN A 648 24.42 -1.66 -10.88
CA ASN A 648 23.98 -1.28 -9.53
C ASN A 648 24.34 -2.36 -8.51
N ALA A 649 24.03 -3.63 -8.83
CA ALA A 649 24.31 -4.78 -7.95
C ALA A 649 25.81 -4.97 -7.73
N ARG A 650 26.63 -4.85 -8.79
CA ARG A 650 28.09 -4.92 -8.71
C ARG A 650 28.65 -3.84 -7.79
N ALA A 651 28.25 -2.59 -7.96
CA ALA A 651 28.70 -1.48 -7.14
C ALA A 651 28.37 -1.70 -5.64
N ALA A 652 27.18 -2.24 -5.33
CA ALA A 652 26.79 -2.56 -3.96
C ALA A 652 27.67 -3.67 -3.34
N ILE A 653 27.97 -4.71 -4.11
CA ILE A 653 28.85 -5.81 -3.68
C ILE A 653 30.27 -5.31 -3.47
N ASP A 654 30.82 -4.58 -4.43
CA ASP A 654 32.18 -4.04 -4.38
C ASP A 654 32.38 -3.18 -3.12
N GLU A 655 31.37 -2.40 -2.73
CA GLU A 655 31.44 -1.60 -1.50
C GLU A 655 31.43 -2.47 -0.24
N LEU A 656 30.60 -3.53 -0.16
CA LEU A 656 30.60 -4.44 0.99
C LEU A 656 31.93 -5.19 1.13
N VAL A 657 32.53 -5.60 0.01
CA VAL A 657 33.84 -6.27 -0.04
C VAL A 657 34.95 -5.31 0.34
N ARG A 658 34.94 -4.09 -0.20
CA ARG A 658 35.91 -3.04 0.14
C ARG A 658 35.92 -2.71 1.64
N ARG A 659 34.74 -2.75 2.27
CA ARG A 659 34.59 -2.57 3.72
C ARG A 659 35.04 -3.79 4.53
N GLY A 660 35.33 -4.92 3.90
CA GLY A 660 35.69 -6.16 4.54
C GLY A 660 34.59 -6.84 5.34
N VAL A 661 33.32 -6.44 5.13
CA VAL A 661 32.19 -6.98 5.91
C VAL A 661 31.52 -8.19 5.24
N ALA A 662 31.62 -8.32 3.92
CA ALA A 662 31.02 -9.42 3.17
C ALA A 662 32.06 -10.25 2.41
N ASP A 663 31.85 -11.58 2.41
CA ASP A 663 32.62 -12.52 1.59
C ASP A 663 32.01 -12.55 0.16
N PRO A 664 32.74 -12.14 -0.88
CA PRO A 664 32.20 -12.06 -2.25
C PRO A 664 31.70 -13.37 -2.80
N LYS A 665 32.12 -14.51 -2.23
CA LYS A 665 31.69 -15.85 -2.63
C LYS A 665 30.43 -16.33 -1.91
N ARG A 666 29.91 -15.54 -0.95
CA ARG A 666 28.79 -15.90 -0.09
C ARG A 666 27.76 -14.77 0.01
N ILE A 667 27.37 -14.23 -1.14
CA ILE A 667 26.37 -13.17 -1.23
C ILE A 667 25.10 -13.70 -1.89
N ALA A 668 23.94 -13.48 -1.25
CA ALA A 668 22.62 -13.72 -1.81
C ALA A 668 21.93 -12.41 -2.17
N ILE A 669 21.02 -12.50 -3.14
CA ILE A 669 20.09 -11.44 -3.51
C ILE A 669 18.67 -11.88 -3.25
N GLY A 670 17.84 -10.98 -2.76
CA GLY A 670 16.42 -11.26 -2.60
C GLY A 670 15.53 -10.04 -2.84
N GLY A 671 14.26 -10.31 -2.97
CA GLY A 671 13.25 -9.28 -3.13
C GLY A 671 11.84 -9.83 -3.22
N HIS A 672 10.89 -8.92 -3.06
CA HIS A 672 9.47 -9.18 -3.18
C HIS A 672 8.90 -8.44 -4.38
N SER A 673 7.91 -9.03 -5.07
CA SER A 673 7.21 -8.36 -6.19
C SER A 673 8.19 -7.98 -7.32
N TYR A 674 8.37 -6.70 -7.62
CA TYR A 674 9.36 -6.22 -8.60
C TYR A 674 10.80 -6.47 -8.15
N GLY A 675 11.04 -6.59 -6.83
CA GLY A 675 12.32 -7.06 -6.28
C GLY A 675 12.58 -8.54 -6.58
N ALA A 676 11.56 -9.40 -6.60
CA ALA A 676 11.69 -10.80 -7.03
C ALA A 676 12.00 -10.92 -8.51
N PHE A 677 11.36 -10.09 -9.33
CA PHE A 677 11.67 -9.95 -10.74
C PHE A 677 13.13 -9.50 -10.97
N MET A 678 13.59 -8.50 -10.21
CA MET A 678 14.98 -8.08 -10.19
C MET A 678 15.92 -9.23 -9.83
N THR A 679 15.61 -9.97 -8.75
CA THR A 679 16.41 -11.12 -8.30
C THR A 679 16.61 -12.13 -9.40
N ALA A 680 15.54 -12.55 -10.06
CA ALA A 680 15.59 -13.50 -11.16
C ALA A 680 16.41 -12.99 -12.35
N ASN A 681 16.27 -11.70 -12.71
CA ASN A 681 17.07 -11.07 -13.75
C ASN A 681 18.56 -11.02 -13.41
N LEU A 682 18.91 -10.67 -12.16
CA LEU A 682 20.31 -10.65 -11.72
C LEU A 682 20.95 -12.04 -11.80
N LEU A 683 20.21 -13.11 -11.46
CA LEU A 683 20.72 -14.48 -11.59
C LEU A 683 20.80 -14.96 -13.04
N ALA A 684 19.95 -14.44 -13.94
CA ALA A 684 19.97 -14.80 -15.35
C ALA A 684 21.08 -14.07 -16.14
N HIS A 685 21.52 -12.87 -15.68
CA HIS A 685 22.39 -11.99 -16.43
C HIS A 685 23.70 -11.64 -15.72
N SER A 686 24.00 -12.31 -14.60
CA SER A 686 25.27 -12.12 -13.87
C SER A 686 25.60 -13.36 -13.02
N ASP A 687 26.87 -13.46 -12.63
CA ASP A 687 27.43 -14.43 -11.69
C ASP A 687 27.71 -13.84 -10.31
N LEU A 688 27.15 -12.67 -10.02
CA LEU A 688 27.41 -11.89 -8.82
C LEU A 688 26.92 -12.56 -7.53
N PHE A 689 25.94 -13.43 -7.61
CA PHE A 689 25.24 -13.96 -6.46
C PHE A 689 25.35 -15.48 -6.35
N ARG A 690 25.54 -15.97 -5.12
CA ARG A 690 25.60 -17.38 -4.81
C ARG A 690 24.23 -18.05 -4.71
N ALA A 691 23.18 -17.28 -4.35
CA ALA A 691 21.80 -17.76 -4.25
C ALA A 691 20.82 -16.60 -4.41
N GLY A 692 19.57 -16.92 -4.77
CA GLY A 692 18.47 -15.97 -4.87
C GLY A 692 17.25 -16.37 -4.04
N ILE A 693 16.49 -15.34 -3.60
CA ILE A 693 15.21 -15.49 -2.90
C ILE A 693 14.20 -14.56 -3.56
N ALA A 694 13.22 -15.10 -4.26
CA ALA A 694 12.27 -14.35 -5.06
C ALA A 694 10.82 -14.63 -4.59
N ARG A 695 10.15 -13.58 -4.06
CA ARG A 695 8.81 -13.72 -3.48
C ARG A 695 7.76 -12.98 -4.30
N SER A 696 6.68 -13.66 -4.68
CA SER A 696 5.50 -13.12 -5.41
C SER A 696 5.89 -12.25 -6.61
N GLY A 697 6.79 -12.75 -7.48
CA GLY A 697 7.32 -12.03 -8.63
C GLY A 697 6.50 -12.20 -9.90
N ALA A 698 6.79 -11.36 -10.90
CA ALA A 698 6.27 -11.47 -12.26
C ALA A 698 7.43 -11.72 -13.22
N TYR A 699 7.63 -12.96 -13.65
CA TYR A 699 8.83 -13.38 -14.36
C TYR A 699 8.70 -13.39 -15.88
N ASN A 700 7.47 -13.24 -16.39
CA ASN A 700 7.20 -13.11 -17.81
C ASN A 700 6.34 -11.87 -18.08
N ARG A 701 6.94 -10.82 -18.62
CA ARG A 701 6.25 -9.55 -18.89
C ARG A 701 5.32 -9.60 -20.08
N THR A 702 5.45 -10.60 -20.95
CA THR A 702 4.49 -10.79 -22.05
C THR A 702 3.08 -11.13 -21.53
N LEU A 703 2.95 -11.61 -20.28
CA LEU A 703 1.66 -11.79 -19.60
C LEU A 703 1.06 -10.48 -19.06
N THR A 704 1.80 -9.36 -19.15
CA THR A 704 1.29 -8.02 -18.82
C THR A 704 1.46 -7.08 -20.02
N PRO A 705 0.84 -7.36 -21.18
CA PRO A 705 1.22 -6.77 -22.47
C PRO A 705 0.84 -5.30 -22.63
N PHE A 706 0.05 -4.73 -21.71
CA PHE A 706 -0.37 -3.32 -21.74
C PHE A 706 0.35 -2.46 -20.70
N GLY A 707 1.59 -2.80 -20.35
CA GLY A 707 2.43 -2.04 -19.43
C GLY A 707 2.61 -2.72 -18.07
N PHE A 708 3.70 -2.35 -17.40
CA PHE A 708 4.06 -2.83 -16.06
C PHE A 708 4.96 -1.80 -15.39
N GLN A 709 4.84 -1.64 -14.09
CA GLN A 709 5.56 -0.61 -13.34
C GLN A 709 5.46 0.77 -14.02
N SER A 710 6.56 1.42 -14.34
CA SER A 710 6.59 2.68 -15.10
C SER A 710 6.64 2.49 -16.62
N GLU A 711 6.74 1.26 -17.14
CA GLU A 711 6.63 0.99 -18.57
C GLU A 711 5.19 1.22 -19.06
N GLN A 712 5.04 2.16 -19.97
CA GLN A 712 3.74 2.54 -20.53
C GLN A 712 3.54 2.02 -21.96
N ARG A 713 4.63 1.60 -22.64
CA ARG A 713 4.52 0.98 -23.96
C ARG A 713 3.92 -0.40 -23.84
N THR A 714 3.09 -0.77 -24.79
CA THR A 714 2.57 -2.12 -24.90
C THR A 714 3.64 -3.07 -25.41
N PHE A 715 3.44 -4.38 -25.23
CA PHE A 715 4.32 -5.41 -25.82
C PHE A 715 4.56 -5.18 -27.32
N TRP A 716 3.52 -4.88 -28.08
CA TRP A 716 3.63 -4.65 -29.53
C TRP A 716 4.37 -3.37 -29.93
N GLN A 717 4.46 -2.40 -28.99
CA GLN A 717 5.22 -1.16 -29.19
C GLN A 717 6.71 -1.32 -28.81
N ALA A 718 7.04 -2.23 -27.91
CA ALA A 718 8.40 -2.43 -27.41
C ALA A 718 8.69 -3.93 -27.12
N PRO A 719 8.55 -4.84 -28.11
CA PRO A 719 8.67 -6.28 -27.87
C PRO A 719 10.07 -6.68 -27.35
N GLY A 720 11.12 -5.99 -27.76
CA GLY A 720 12.48 -6.23 -27.26
C GLY A 720 12.57 -6.01 -25.75
N VAL A 721 12.04 -4.90 -25.23
CA VAL A 721 12.03 -4.61 -23.78
C VAL A 721 11.32 -5.69 -22.98
N TYR A 722 10.14 -6.12 -23.45
CA TYR A 722 9.37 -7.17 -22.76
C TYR A 722 10.09 -8.52 -22.76
N ASN A 723 10.73 -8.89 -23.86
CA ASN A 723 11.45 -10.14 -23.98
C ASN A 723 12.75 -10.13 -23.16
N GLU A 724 13.55 -9.08 -23.29
CA GLU A 724 14.83 -8.95 -22.57
C GLU A 724 14.64 -8.86 -21.06
N MET A 725 13.65 -8.11 -20.60
CA MET A 725 13.39 -7.97 -19.18
C MET A 725 12.74 -9.21 -18.55
N SER A 726 12.21 -10.17 -19.33
CA SER A 726 11.53 -11.36 -18.79
C SER A 726 12.52 -12.45 -18.42
N PRO A 727 12.85 -12.69 -17.13
CA PRO A 727 13.77 -13.75 -16.74
C PRO A 727 13.28 -15.16 -17.12
N PHE A 728 11.99 -15.33 -17.38
CA PHE A 728 11.44 -16.56 -17.96
C PHE A 728 12.10 -16.94 -19.28
N HIS A 729 12.38 -15.96 -20.15
CA HIS A 729 13.02 -16.20 -21.45
C HIS A 729 14.53 -16.51 -21.33
N HIS A 730 15.09 -16.37 -20.14
CA HIS A 730 16.50 -16.59 -19.83
C HIS A 730 16.68 -17.62 -18.70
N ALA A 731 15.68 -18.48 -18.47
CA ALA A 731 15.69 -19.48 -17.43
C ALA A 731 16.85 -20.49 -17.57
N ASP A 732 17.27 -20.78 -18.83
CA ASP A 732 18.42 -21.60 -19.20
C ASP A 732 19.77 -21.06 -18.68
N LYS A 733 19.86 -19.77 -18.43
CA LYS A 733 21.07 -19.08 -17.95
C LYS A 733 21.22 -19.10 -16.44
N ILE A 734 20.15 -19.38 -15.69
CA ILE A 734 20.17 -19.36 -14.23
C ILE A 734 20.89 -20.60 -13.69
N LYS A 735 22.06 -20.37 -13.10
CA LYS A 735 22.90 -21.42 -12.51
C LYS A 735 22.89 -21.40 -10.98
N ALA A 736 22.73 -20.21 -10.40
CA ALA A 736 22.65 -20.05 -8.96
C ALA A 736 21.32 -20.59 -8.41
N PRO A 737 21.33 -21.25 -7.22
CA PRO A 737 20.12 -21.74 -6.57
C PRO A 737 19.09 -20.64 -6.33
N LEU A 738 17.81 -20.90 -6.62
CA LEU A 738 16.71 -19.92 -6.53
C LEU A 738 15.54 -20.48 -5.72
N LEU A 739 15.25 -19.80 -4.59
CA LEU A 739 14.05 -20.02 -3.79
C LEU A 739 12.92 -19.12 -4.31
N LEU A 740 11.82 -19.74 -4.73
CA LEU A 740 10.59 -19.09 -5.18
C LEU A 740 9.50 -19.30 -4.12
N ILE A 741 8.90 -18.23 -3.62
CA ILE A 741 7.77 -18.30 -2.68
C ILE A 741 6.62 -17.46 -3.24
N HIS A 742 5.38 -18.00 -3.23
CA HIS A 742 4.22 -17.29 -3.78
C HIS A 742 2.95 -17.57 -2.98
N GLY A 743 2.12 -16.55 -2.76
CA GLY A 743 0.80 -16.72 -2.17
C GLY A 743 -0.20 -17.31 -3.18
N ALA A 744 -0.89 -18.40 -2.83
CA ALA A 744 -1.84 -19.07 -3.72
C ALA A 744 -3.01 -18.18 -4.15
N ALA A 745 -3.34 -17.18 -3.35
CA ALA A 745 -4.42 -16.22 -3.59
C ALA A 745 -3.88 -14.83 -3.99
N ASP A 746 -2.68 -14.74 -4.57
CA ASP A 746 -2.12 -13.47 -5.06
C ASP A 746 -3.01 -12.89 -6.17
N ASN A 747 -3.60 -11.72 -5.89
CA ASN A 747 -4.50 -10.97 -6.77
C ASN A 747 -3.88 -9.66 -7.27
N ASN A 748 -2.61 -9.43 -7.03
CA ASN A 748 -1.93 -8.24 -7.53
C ASN A 748 -1.73 -8.33 -9.04
N SER A 749 -2.17 -7.31 -9.75
CA SER A 749 -2.08 -7.27 -11.22
C SER A 749 -0.65 -7.49 -11.71
N GLY A 750 -0.47 -8.53 -12.51
CA GLY A 750 0.81 -8.89 -13.12
C GLY A 750 1.64 -9.91 -12.35
N THR A 751 1.34 -10.19 -11.08
CA THR A 751 2.07 -11.17 -10.24
C THR A 751 1.25 -12.41 -9.89
N PHE A 752 0.21 -12.74 -10.65
CA PHE A 752 -0.59 -13.94 -10.39
C PHE A 752 0.27 -15.19 -10.27
N PRO A 753 -0.15 -16.21 -9.48
CA PRO A 753 0.64 -17.42 -9.21
C PRO A 753 1.17 -18.14 -10.44
N ILE A 754 0.46 -18.04 -11.58
CA ILE A 754 0.88 -18.60 -12.89
C ILE A 754 2.28 -18.10 -13.30
N GLN A 755 2.68 -16.89 -12.90
CA GLN A 755 4.01 -16.34 -13.18
C GLN A 755 5.12 -17.23 -12.60
N THR A 756 4.99 -17.56 -11.31
CA THR A 756 5.99 -18.39 -10.62
C THR A 756 5.89 -19.85 -11.02
N GLU A 757 4.68 -20.37 -11.20
CA GLU A 757 4.44 -21.73 -11.63
C GLU A 757 5.15 -22.04 -12.97
N ARG A 758 4.96 -21.17 -13.97
CA ARG A 758 5.58 -21.35 -15.29
C ARG A 758 7.08 -21.12 -15.26
N PHE A 759 7.55 -20.16 -14.46
CA PHE A 759 8.97 -19.91 -14.31
C PHE A 759 9.68 -21.09 -13.63
N TYR A 760 9.10 -21.66 -12.57
CA TYR A 760 9.62 -22.87 -11.93
C TYR A 760 9.67 -24.06 -12.90
N ALA A 761 8.63 -24.25 -13.71
CA ALA A 761 8.62 -25.29 -14.71
C ALA A 761 9.77 -25.13 -15.74
N ALA A 762 10.06 -23.90 -16.18
CA ALA A 762 11.19 -23.61 -17.06
C ALA A 762 12.54 -23.89 -16.36
N LEU A 763 12.74 -23.42 -15.15
CA LEU A 763 13.95 -23.68 -14.35
C LEU A 763 14.21 -25.19 -14.18
N LYS A 764 13.17 -25.92 -13.80
CA LYS A 764 13.23 -27.39 -13.67
C LYS A 764 13.60 -28.06 -15.00
N GLY A 765 13.00 -27.62 -16.12
CA GLY A 765 13.27 -28.14 -17.45
C GLY A 765 14.73 -27.97 -17.89
N HIS A 766 15.39 -26.89 -17.42
CA HIS A 766 16.81 -26.63 -17.69
C HIS A 766 17.75 -27.16 -16.60
N GLY A 767 17.25 -27.92 -15.60
CA GLY A 767 18.07 -28.53 -14.54
C GLY A 767 18.62 -27.54 -13.50
N ALA A 768 18.01 -26.36 -13.36
CA ALA A 768 18.41 -25.40 -12.34
C ALA A 768 18.08 -25.90 -10.93
N THR A 769 18.92 -25.57 -9.95
CA THR A 769 18.59 -25.76 -8.53
C THR A 769 17.54 -24.73 -8.13
N ALA A 770 16.29 -25.16 -8.02
CA ALA A 770 15.18 -24.30 -7.70
C ALA A 770 14.21 -24.97 -6.72
N ARG A 771 13.70 -24.19 -5.78
CA ARG A 771 12.64 -24.60 -4.83
C ARG A 771 11.45 -23.67 -4.99
N TYR A 772 10.25 -24.23 -5.12
CA TYR A 772 9.00 -23.48 -5.23
C TYR A 772 8.06 -23.80 -4.09
N VAL A 773 7.71 -22.79 -3.31
CA VAL A 773 6.82 -22.87 -2.15
C VAL A 773 5.56 -22.06 -2.42
N VAL A 774 4.41 -22.71 -2.34
CA VAL A 774 3.09 -22.11 -2.49
C VAL A 774 2.45 -21.99 -1.11
N LEU A 775 2.12 -20.78 -0.71
CA LEU A 775 1.48 -20.51 0.58
C LEU A 775 -0.04 -20.47 0.40
N PRO A 776 -0.79 -21.46 0.95
CA PRO A 776 -2.23 -21.50 0.79
C PRO A 776 -2.89 -20.27 1.40
N HIS A 777 -3.96 -19.79 0.76
CA HIS A 777 -4.75 -18.62 1.14
C HIS A 777 -4.00 -17.28 1.24
N GLU A 778 -2.67 -17.24 1.09
CA GLU A 778 -1.93 -15.97 1.09
C GLU A 778 -2.14 -15.17 -0.20
N SER A 779 -2.26 -13.86 -0.04
CA SER A 779 -2.32 -12.89 -1.13
C SER A 779 -0.91 -12.45 -1.57
N HIS A 780 -0.78 -11.26 -2.19
CA HIS A 780 0.50 -10.71 -2.60
C HIS A 780 1.46 -10.47 -1.43
N GLY A 781 0.95 -10.07 -0.25
CA GLY A 781 1.68 -10.00 1.02
C GLY A 781 1.22 -11.12 1.95
N TYR A 782 2.16 -11.75 2.67
CA TYR A 782 1.87 -12.87 3.55
C TYR A 782 1.49 -12.38 4.94
N ARG A 783 0.46 -12.96 5.57
CA ARG A 783 -0.14 -12.47 6.80
C ARG A 783 -0.30 -13.54 7.88
N ALA A 784 -0.64 -14.78 7.50
CA ALA A 784 -0.86 -15.84 8.48
C ALA A 784 0.42 -16.16 9.25
N ARG A 785 0.28 -16.34 10.56
CA ARG A 785 1.39 -16.65 11.46
C ARG A 785 2.17 -17.88 10.99
N GLU A 786 1.48 -18.94 10.59
CA GLU A 786 2.07 -20.17 10.07
C GLU A 786 2.85 -19.92 8.77
N SER A 787 2.29 -19.12 7.87
CA SER A 787 2.95 -18.74 6.62
C SER A 787 4.21 -17.93 6.88
N LEU A 788 4.15 -16.94 7.79
CA LEU A 788 5.30 -16.11 8.15
C LEU A 788 6.43 -16.93 8.77
N LEU A 789 6.09 -17.84 9.70
CA LEU A 789 7.07 -18.75 10.30
C LEU A 789 7.70 -19.67 9.22
N HIS A 790 6.89 -20.20 8.33
CA HIS A 790 7.38 -21.06 7.25
C HIS A 790 8.27 -20.32 6.25
N VAL A 791 7.92 -19.10 5.88
CA VAL A 791 8.74 -18.23 5.01
C VAL A 791 10.10 -17.93 5.63
N LEU A 792 10.14 -17.69 6.94
CA LEU A 792 11.40 -17.49 7.67
C LEU A 792 12.21 -18.78 7.67
N TRP A 793 11.60 -19.93 7.94
CA TRP A 793 12.26 -21.23 7.91
C TRP A 793 12.83 -21.57 6.53
N GLU A 794 12.06 -21.40 5.46
CA GLU A 794 12.50 -21.64 4.08
C GLU A 794 13.70 -20.75 3.74
N THR A 795 13.65 -19.49 4.12
CA THR A 795 14.73 -18.54 3.84
C THR A 795 15.98 -18.84 4.68
N GLU A 796 15.82 -19.14 5.98
CA GLU A 796 16.91 -19.51 6.88
C GLU A 796 17.63 -20.78 6.38
N SER A 797 16.86 -21.81 6.05
CA SER A 797 17.37 -23.07 5.52
C SER A 797 18.08 -22.91 4.18
N TRP A 798 17.49 -22.13 3.26
CA TRP A 798 18.09 -21.84 1.95
C TRP A 798 19.41 -21.09 2.05
N LEU A 799 19.46 -20.06 2.87
CA LEU A 799 20.68 -19.31 3.13
C LEU A 799 21.76 -20.18 3.81
N ALA A 800 21.37 -21.04 4.76
CA ALA A 800 22.27 -21.94 5.43
C ALA A 800 22.88 -22.98 4.47
N GLU A 801 22.08 -23.55 3.57
CA GLU A 801 22.51 -24.53 2.59
C GLU A 801 23.48 -23.94 1.56
N HIS A 802 23.19 -22.76 1.06
CA HIS A 802 23.92 -22.23 -0.10
C HIS A 802 24.98 -21.18 0.22
N LEU A 803 24.95 -20.56 1.42
CA LEU A 803 25.90 -19.50 1.80
C LEU A 803 26.85 -19.85 2.97
N LYS A 804 26.49 -20.78 3.86
CA LYS A 804 27.42 -21.22 4.91
C LYS A 804 28.50 -22.11 4.31
N ALA A 805 29.74 -21.91 4.73
CA ALA A 805 30.82 -22.80 4.35
C ALA A 805 30.47 -24.24 4.79
N PRO A 806 30.74 -25.29 3.99
CA PRO A 806 30.56 -26.65 4.45
C PRO A 806 31.40 -26.86 5.71
N THR A 807 30.82 -27.36 6.80
CA THR A 807 31.55 -27.78 7.97
C THR A 807 32.55 -28.81 7.46
N PRO A 808 33.87 -28.64 7.77
CA PRO A 808 34.83 -29.66 7.39
C PRO A 808 34.35 -31.00 7.91
N ALA A 809 34.24 -31.98 7.02
CA ALA A 809 33.90 -33.33 7.42
C ALA A 809 34.91 -33.73 8.53
N ALA A 810 34.41 -34.14 9.70
CA ALA A 810 35.26 -34.64 10.77
C ALA A 810 36.17 -35.69 10.15
N ALA A 811 37.46 -35.46 10.24
CA ALA A 811 38.49 -36.38 9.72
C ALA A 811 38.16 -37.76 10.27
N ALA A 812 37.88 -38.71 9.37
CA ALA A 812 37.65 -40.09 9.77
C ALA A 812 38.83 -40.56 10.58
N PRO A 813 38.65 -41.22 11.74
CA PRO A 813 39.77 -41.71 12.52
C PRO A 813 40.61 -42.64 11.65
N LYS A 814 41.87 -42.31 11.50
CA LYS A 814 42.86 -43.20 10.84
C LYS A 814 42.83 -44.55 11.57
N ARG A 815 42.41 -45.62 10.91
CA ARG A 815 42.57 -46.99 11.39
C ARG A 815 44.04 -47.39 11.36
#